data_239217ac4d84f960b42f7fee37deab0b
#
_entry.id   239217ac4d84f960b42f7fee37deab0b
#
_cell.length_a   1.000
_cell.length_b   1.000
_cell.length_c   1.000
_cell.angle_alpha   90.00
_cell.angle_beta   90.00
_cell.angle_gamma   90.00
#
_symmetry.space_group_name_H-M   'P 1'
#
loop_
_entity.id
_entity.type
_entity.pdbx_description
1 polymer ?
#
loop_
_entity_poly.entity_id
_entity_poly.type
_entity_poly.pdbx_seq_one_letter_code
_entity_poly.pdbx_strand_id
1 'polypeptide(L)'
;MLFSPIQLYSSNWPDALAKDSATPGFGRVFGKARMGTDPAAIAAQVNYLRQILNHVNPYTGVALKDEPAILFIELVNEPWHHPEDLPGSIRYINALTDAVRSTGSTKPIFYNVSQDFRIGEAIRRSKAQGVSFGWYPTGLNSGHLLQGNYLRTTDTFPDMLRPELARMPRIVYEFDAPDLLTGTMYPAMTRTFRSVGTQMALMFAYDMQRTASRNLGWQTHYLSLAYTPRKAMGGIIAAEAMRRLPRMRSYGRYPENTRFGDFHISYEEDLAELVTRDAFLYAGSTGTVPPEPAALERVAGYGTSSTVRYEGEGIYFLDKVRPGVWRLEVYPDAVPVRDPFEMPSPTRIVTRAISRAWPMTVSLPDLGPTFMAQPITRGNPASGQASAGKFTVTPGVYVLSARGAVDPATLPAKLGTLGFAEYHPPPADTLPLSVHPLAPPELVAGREGEVRARVVDSAPPDSVLLFVRPNAGGWFQRFWMRPAAGYQYAAAIPGNALREGPNQFVITVYRGSTPVTFPGARPRRPWDWDWSDGATWPLDVTAPRAPLTLFSPRGDAARLAFTRIGDAGRRGLFRLGVSAVTGQPLFHLELPVDSSGWSPPDYTASLVIADRISARRDAAGTAQALRLRLRGLGQRQILHVTLMEDDGTSWTAAVPVDSAWGERTVPLASFAVGRGVLLPQGFPGQWSYWVGPAAGRGGSGDRLRPERIERIQISLRPEEGIPRKAGSYGVEVEWIRLGFSSP
;
A
#
# COMPACT_ATOMS: atom_id res chain seq x y z
N MET A 1 -15.32 14.17 -15.05
CA MET A 1 -14.74 12.88 -15.53
C MET A 1 -13.76 13.19 -16.66
N LEU A 2 -12.60 12.53 -16.69
CA LEU A 2 -11.72 12.41 -17.85
C LEU A 2 -12.29 11.29 -18.75
N PHE A 3 -12.32 11.50 -20.05
CA PHE A 3 -12.71 10.50 -21.03
C PHE A 3 -11.52 10.16 -21.92
N SER A 4 -11.00 8.94 -21.81
CA SER A 4 -9.89 8.41 -22.61
C SER A 4 -10.42 7.30 -23.52
N PRO A 5 -10.86 7.65 -24.75
CA PRO A 5 -11.60 6.72 -25.60
C PRO A 5 -10.74 5.62 -26.26
N ILE A 6 -9.43 5.86 -26.44
CA ILE A 6 -8.54 4.88 -27.09
C ILE A 6 -7.67 4.19 -26.04
N GLN A 7 -7.78 2.86 -25.99
CA GLN A 7 -7.01 1.95 -25.16
C GLN A 7 -6.21 0.99 -26.05
N LEU A 8 -4.93 0.80 -25.78
CA LEU A 8 -4.06 -0.03 -26.62
C LEU A 8 -3.42 -1.21 -25.87
N TYR A 9 -3.99 -1.61 -24.73
CA TYR A 9 -3.47 -2.74 -23.95
C TYR A 9 -3.77 -4.10 -24.56
N SER A 10 -4.96 -4.25 -25.09
CA SER A 10 -5.40 -5.49 -25.71
C SER A 10 -5.12 -5.48 -27.18
N SER A 11 -4.59 -6.57 -27.72
CA SER A 11 -4.48 -6.76 -29.17
C SER A 11 -5.84 -6.78 -29.89
N ASN A 12 -6.93 -6.95 -29.15
CA ASN A 12 -8.29 -7.04 -29.68
C ASN A 12 -9.09 -5.74 -29.51
N TRP A 13 -8.49 -4.69 -28.92
CA TRP A 13 -9.21 -3.43 -28.70
C TRP A 13 -9.46 -2.68 -30.02
N PRO A 14 -10.63 -2.08 -30.29
CA PRO A 14 -11.77 -1.90 -29.40
C PRO A 14 -12.79 -3.05 -29.41
N ASP A 15 -12.38 -4.23 -29.72
CA ASP A 15 -13.24 -5.40 -29.85
C ASP A 15 -13.84 -5.79 -28.48
N ALA A 16 -15.11 -5.52 -28.30
CA ALA A 16 -15.83 -5.85 -27.06
C ALA A 16 -16.14 -7.35 -26.92
N LEU A 17 -16.07 -8.08 -28.01
CA LEU A 17 -16.41 -9.51 -28.08
C LEU A 17 -15.22 -10.28 -28.64
N ALA A 18 -14.32 -10.71 -27.79
CA ALA A 18 -13.11 -11.45 -28.13
C ALA A 18 -13.32 -12.71 -29.02
N LYS A 19 -14.55 -13.01 -29.37
CA LYS A 19 -14.94 -14.17 -30.19
C LYS A 19 -15.29 -13.83 -31.64
N ASP A 20 -15.42 -12.57 -32.01
CA ASP A 20 -15.69 -12.18 -33.38
C ASP A 20 -14.39 -12.12 -34.19
N SER A 21 -14.05 -13.23 -34.84
CA SER A 21 -12.90 -13.29 -35.73
C SER A 21 -13.12 -12.55 -37.07
N ALA A 22 -14.36 -12.15 -37.38
CA ALA A 22 -14.71 -11.46 -38.62
C ALA A 22 -14.38 -9.98 -38.57
N THR A 23 -14.35 -9.35 -37.39
CA THR A 23 -14.05 -7.95 -37.18
C THR A 23 -12.96 -7.75 -36.13
N PRO A 24 -11.69 -8.06 -36.46
CA PRO A 24 -10.60 -7.83 -35.49
C PRO A 24 -10.45 -6.33 -35.20
N GLY A 25 -10.35 -5.98 -33.92
CA GLY A 25 -10.06 -4.61 -33.51
C GLY A 25 -8.76 -4.09 -34.12
N PHE A 26 -8.65 -2.81 -34.34
CA PHE A 26 -7.47 -2.23 -34.99
C PHE A 26 -6.18 -2.41 -34.16
N GLY A 27 -6.27 -2.56 -32.84
CA GLY A 27 -5.14 -2.91 -31.99
C GLY A 27 -4.51 -4.27 -32.38
N ARG A 28 -5.33 -5.25 -32.79
CA ARG A 28 -4.87 -6.55 -33.31
C ARG A 28 -4.27 -6.44 -34.71
N VAL A 29 -4.88 -5.63 -35.58
CA VAL A 29 -4.44 -5.47 -36.98
C VAL A 29 -3.08 -4.77 -37.06
N PHE A 30 -2.88 -3.72 -36.28
CA PHE A 30 -1.70 -2.84 -36.40
C PHE A 30 -0.68 -3.07 -35.29
N GLY A 31 -1.10 -3.49 -34.12
CA GLY A 31 -0.27 -3.56 -32.92
C GLY A 31 0.06 -2.18 -32.31
N LYS A 32 0.38 -2.12 -31.02
CA LYS A 32 0.55 -0.88 -30.27
C LYS A 32 1.63 0.05 -30.86
N ALA A 33 2.77 -0.51 -31.28
CA ALA A 33 3.91 0.28 -31.77
C ALA A 33 3.64 1.01 -33.10
N ARG A 34 2.77 0.47 -33.95
CA ARG A 34 2.45 1.06 -35.26
C ARG A 34 1.30 2.08 -35.23
N MET A 35 0.60 2.17 -34.10
CA MET A 35 -0.62 3.01 -34.01
C MET A 35 -0.35 4.50 -34.28
N GLY A 36 0.84 4.99 -33.94
CA GLY A 36 1.22 6.40 -34.15
C GLY A 36 1.92 6.68 -35.48
N THR A 37 2.28 5.66 -36.27
CA THR A 37 3.10 5.80 -37.48
C THR A 37 2.43 5.30 -38.76
N ASP A 38 1.57 4.28 -38.67
CA ASP A 38 0.89 3.71 -39.83
C ASP A 38 -0.32 4.57 -40.23
N PRO A 39 -0.38 5.10 -41.48
CA PRO A 39 -1.49 5.95 -41.92
C PRO A 39 -2.86 5.29 -41.80
N ALA A 40 -2.96 3.98 -42.06
CA ALA A 40 -4.22 3.23 -41.97
C ALA A 40 -4.65 3.07 -40.51
N ALA A 41 -3.68 2.85 -39.58
CA ALA A 41 -3.96 2.81 -38.14
C ALA A 41 -4.43 4.17 -37.62
N ILE A 42 -3.82 5.25 -38.07
CA ILE A 42 -4.24 6.62 -37.71
C ILE A 42 -5.64 6.88 -38.22
N ALA A 43 -5.94 6.53 -39.50
CA ALA A 43 -7.27 6.72 -40.07
C ALA A 43 -8.35 5.91 -39.31
N ALA A 44 -8.04 4.69 -38.87
CA ALA A 44 -8.95 3.88 -38.06
C ALA A 44 -9.26 4.54 -36.71
N GLN A 45 -8.25 5.09 -36.03
CA GLN A 45 -8.43 5.83 -34.76
C GLN A 45 -9.24 7.12 -34.96
N VAL A 46 -8.97 7.87 -36.02
CA VAL A 46 -9.73 9.08 -36.39
C VAL A 46 -11.21 8.74 -36.57
N ASN A 47 -11.50 7.67 -37.33
CA ASN A 47 -12.88 7.22 -37.55
C ASN A 47 -13.55 6.79 -36.24
N TYR A 48 -12.84 6.03 -35.40
CA TYR A 48 -13.34 5.62 -34.09
C TYR A 48 -13.68 6.81 -33.19
N LEU A 49 -12.78 7.81 -33.09
CA LEU A 49 -13.03 9.00 -32.28
C LEU A 49 -14.30 9.76 -32.72
N ARG A 50 -14.52 9.87 -34.02
CA ARG A 50 -15.74 10.48 -34.58
C ARG A 50 -16.99 9.70 -34.20
N GLN A 51 -16.94 8.38 -34.32
CA GLN A 51 -18.07 7.51 -34.00
C GLN A 51 -18.41 7.57 -32.50
N ILE A 52 -17.42 7.35 -31.62
CA ILE A 52 -17.66 7.30 -30.18
C ILE A 52 -18.16 8.62 -29.61
N LEU A 53 -17.60 9.77 -30.07
CA LEU A 53 -18.01 11.06 -29.58
C LEU A 53 -19.40 11.48 -30.07
N ASN A 54 -19.83 11.03 -31.24
CA ASN A 54 -21.20 11.24 -31.73
C ASN A 54 -22.20 10.20 -31.23
N HIS A 55 -21.73 9.15 -30.53
CA HIS A 55 -22.62 8.16 -29.96
C HIS A 55 -23.54 8.80 -28.91
N VAL A 56 -24.84 8.65 -29.10
CA VAL A 56 -25.85 9.10 -28.16
C VAL A 56 -26.06 8.01 -27.09
N ASN A 57 -25.84 8.35 -25.83
CA ASN A 57 -26.11 7.44 -24.74
C ASN A 57 -27.61 7.15 -24.65
N PRO A 58 -28.05 5.89 -24.80
CA PRO A 58 -29.47 5.54 -24.82
C PRO A 58 -30.22 5.82 -23.52
N TYR A 59 -29.51 5.97 -22.39
CA TYR A 59 -30.10 6.24 -21.10
C TYR A 59 -30.27 7.74 -20.83
N THR A 60 -29.38 8.58 -21.35
CA THR A 60 -29.41 10.04 -21.10
C THR A 60 -29.93 10.83 -22.31
N GLY A 61 -29.91 10.23 -23.51
CA GLY A 61 -30.23 10.92 -24.76
C GLY A 61 -29.18 11.94 -25.20
N VAL A 62 -28.00 11.98 -24.56
CA VAL A 62 -26.94 12.96 -24.83
C VAL A 62 -25.78 12.29 -25.56
N ALA A 63 -25.25 12.97 -26.59
CA ALA A 63 -24.04 12.49 -27.25
C ALA A 63 -22.82 12.67 -26.34
N LEU A 64 -21.84 11.73 -26.40
CA LEU A 64 -20.67 11.77 -25.52
C LEU A 64 -19.85 13.05 -25.65
N LYS A 65 -19.80 13.66 -26.84
CA LYS A 65 -19.16 14.98 -27.06
C LYS A 65 -19.80 16.09 -26.24
N ASP A 66 -21.09 16.00 -25.95
CA ASP A 66 -21.90 17.01 -25.26
C ASP A 66 -22.16 16.66 -23.79
N GLU A 67 -21.79 15.45 -23.34
CA GLU A 67 -22.00 14.95 -21.97
C GLU A 67 -21.35 15.88 -20.93
N PRO A 68 -22.10 16.59 -20.08
CA PRO A 68 -21.55 17.58 -19.15
C PRO A 68 -20.65 16.97 -18.07
N ALA A 69 -20.81 15.71 -17.75
CA ALA A 69 -19.94 15.00 -16.80
C ALA A 69 -18.53 14.73 -17.37
N ILE A 70 -18.35 14.77 -18.69
CA ILE A 70 -17.04 14.70 -19.33
C ILE A 70 -16.43 16.11 -19.35
N LEU A 71 -15.42 16.35 -18.53
CA LEU A 71 -14.76 17.66 -18.41
C LEU A 71 -13.71 17.85 -19.50
N PHE A 72 -12.96 16.82 -19.86
CA PHE A 72 -11.94 16.83 -20.90
C PHE A 72 -11.73 15.43 -21.52
N ILE A 73 -11.09 15.44 -22.68
CA ILE A 73 -10.79 14.25 -23.47
C ILE A 73 -9.28 14.05 -23.46
N GLU A 74 -8.84 12.87 -23.06
CA GLU A 74 -7.49 12.36 -23.30
C GLU A 74 -7.54 11.52 -24.58
N LEU A 75 -6.71 11.85 -25.56
CA LEU A 75 -6.83 11.24 -26.89
C LEU A 75 -6.59 9.73 -26.89
N VAL A 76 -5.56 9.29 -26.18
CA VAL A 76 -5.11 7.89 -26.14
C VAL A 76 -4.56 7.59 -24.75
N ASN A 77 -4.95 6.46 -24.18
CA ASN A 77 -4.34 5.94 -22.95
C ASN A 77 -3.02 5.21 -23.26
N GLU A 78 -1.93 5.64 -22.63
CA GLU A 78 -0.59 5.06 -22.69
C GLU A 78 -0.12 4.65 -24.11
N PRO A 79 -0.05 5.59 -25.06
CA PRO A 79 0.40 5.29 -26.41
C PRO A 79 1.88 4.87 -26.43
N TRP A 80 2.25 4.13 -27.48
CA TRP A 80 3.66 3.94 -27.81
C TRP A 80 4.14 5.17 -28.58
N HIS A 81 5.17 5.84 -28.06
CA HIS A 81 5.70 7.06 -28.64
C HIS A 81 6.83 6.81 -29.62
N HIS A 82 6.99 7.74 -30.57
CA HIS A 82 8.09 7.80 -31.53
C HIS A 82 8.74 9.18 -31.47
N PRO A 83 9.46 9.52 -30.37
CA PRO A 83 10.05 10.83 -30.19
C PRO A 83 11.16 11.14 -31.18
N GLU A 84 11.75 10.11 -31.81
CA GLU A 84 12.71 10.22 -32.89
C GLU A 84 12.10 10.74 -34.20
N ASP A 85 10.81 10.54 -34.44
CA ASP A 85 10.06 11.15 -35.55
C ASP A 85 9.15 12.27 -35.00
N LEU A 86 9.76 13.41 -34.69
CA LEU A 86 9.04 14.58 -34.18
C LEU A 86 7.94 15.08 -35.15
N PRO A 87 8.15 15.21 -36.50
CA PRO A 87 7.08 15.59 -37.41
C PRO A 87 5.95 14.58 -37.48
N GLY A 88 6.24 13.27 -37.45
CA GLY A 88 5.25 12.21 -37.46
C GLY A 88 4.39 12.23 -36.18
N SER A 89 5.02 12.36 -35.02
CA SER A 89 4.34 12.48 -33.74
C SER A 89 3.40 13.69 -33.69
N ILE A 90 3.83 14.85 -34.21
CA ILE A 90 2.97 16.05 -34.31
C ILE A 90 1.80 15.79 -35.24
N ARG A 91 2.01 15.18 -36.43
CA ARG A 91 0.92 14.81 -37.36
C ARG A 91 -0.09 13.88 -36.72
N TYR A 92 0.37 12.86 -36.00
CA TYR A 92 -0.46 11.91 -35.29
C TYR A 92 -1.35 12.60 -34.24
N ILE A 93 -0.77 13.37 -33.33
CA ILE A 93 -1.51 14.07 -32.28
C ILE A 93 -2.52 15.05 -32.91
N ASN A 94 -2.13 15.75 -33.97
CA ASN A 94 -3.02 16.69 -34.67
C ASN A 94 -4.17 15.97 -35.36
N ALA A 95 -3.93 14.82 -36.02
CA ALA A 95 -4.99 14.06 -36.67
C ALA A 95 -6.09 13.61 -35.69
N LEU A 96 -5.69 13.12 -34.51
CA LEU A 96 -6.64 12.75 -33.46
C LEU A 96 -7.36 13.98 -32.87
N THR A 97 -6.63 15.08 -32.65
CA THR A 97 -7.23 16.33 -32.16
C THR A 97 -8.26 16.88 -33.17
N ASP A 98 -7.94 16.90 -34.47
CA ASP A 98 -8.84 17.32 -35.51
C ASP A 98 -10.07 16.41 -35.63
N ALA A 99 -9.90 15.11 -35.40
CA ALA A 99 -11.02 14.16 -35.34
C ALA A 99 -12.02 14.55 -34.23
N VAL A 100 -11.53 14.85 -33.04
CA VAL A 100 -12.37 15.32 -31.92
C VAL A 100 -13.06 16.62 -32.29
N ARG A 101 -12.32 17.61 -32.80
CA ARG A 101 -12.89 18.94 -33.18
C ARG A 101 -13.91 18.82 -34.29
N SER A 102 -13.74 17.91 -35.24
CA SER A 102 -14.70 17.69 -36.36
C SER A 102 -16.08 17.22 -35.89
N THR A 103 -16.22 16.71 -34.67
CA THR A 103 -17.52 16.38 -34.07
C THR A 103 -18.27 17.57 -33.50
N GLY A 104 -17.64 18.74 -33.43
CA GLY A 104 -18.17 19.93 -32.75
C GLY A 104 -17.83 19.99 -31.26
N SER A 105 -17.10 19.03 -30.70
CA SER A 105 -16.70 19.05 -29.28
C SER A 105 -15.79 20.25 -28.99
N THR A 106 -16.11 20.99 -27.93
CA THR A 106 -15.33 22.12 -27.42
C THR A 106 -14.50 21.77 -26.19
N LYS A 107 -14.61 20.52 -25.69
CA LYS A 107 -13.93 20.06 -24.48
C LYS A 107 -12.40 20.18 -24.61
N PRO A 108 -11.68 20.56 -23.54
CA PRO A 108 -10.22 20.54 -23.55
C PRO A 108 -9.65 19.17 -23.91
N ILE A 109 -8.58 19.17 -24.71
CA ILE A 109 -7.93 17.95 -25.20
C ILE A 109 -6.56 17.82 -24.59
N PHE A 110 -6.30 16.66 -23.96
CA PHE A 110 -5.04 16.28 -23.34
C PHE A 110 -4.41 15.12 -24.10
N TYR A 111 -3.08 15.09 -24.10
CA TYR A 111 -2.33 13.96 -24.65
C TYR A 111 -1.48 13.30 -23.57
N ASN A 112 -1.51 11.98 -23.55
CA ASN A 112 -0.85 11.17 -22.53
C ASN A 112 0.64 11.02 -22.81
N VAL A 113 1.49 11.39 -21.84
CA VAL A 113 2.94 11.27 -21.91
C VAL A 113 3.40 9.84 -21.73
N SER A 114 2.61 9.02 -21.01
CA SER A 114 2.92 7.61 -20.74
C SER A 114 4.31 7.43 -20.11
N GLN A 115 5.18 6.62 -20.74
CA GLN A 115 6.49 6.24 -20.22
C GLN A 115 7.67 6.97 -20.88
N ASP A 116 7.44 7.71 -21.96
CA ASP A 116 8.52 8.38 -22.68
C ASP A 116 8.31 9.91 -22.74
N PHE A 117 8.91 10.59 -21.77
CA PHE A 117 8.81 12.04 -21.62
C PHE A 117 9.46 12.83 -22.76
N ARG A 118 10.26 12.20 -23.65
CA ARG A 118 10.85 12.85 -24.83
C ARG A 118 9.79 13.31 -25.84
N ILE A 119 8.57 12.77 -25.74
CA ILE A 119 7.42 13.19 -26.56
C ILE A 119 6.95 14.63 -26.26
N GLY A 120 7.39 15.22 -25.16
CA GLY A 120 6.95 16.54 -24.68
C GLY A 120 7.02 17.64 -25.74
N GLU A 121 8.09 17.68 -26.56
CA GLU A 121 8.22 18.67 -27.62
C GLU A 121 7.18 18.49 -28.74
N ALA A 122 6.84 17.24 -29.08
CA ALA A 122 5.78 16.98 -30.05
C ALA A 122 4.41 17.45 -29.53
N ILE A 123 4.13 17.20 -28.25
CA ILE A 123 2.88 17.65 -27.62
C ILE A 123 2.81 19.19 -27.63
N ARG A 124 3.88 19.85 -27.20
CA ARG A 124 3.95 21.33 -27.17
C ARG A 124 3.68 21.97 -28.53
N ARG A 125 4.14 21.34 -29.61
CA ARG A 125 4.00 21.84 -30.99
C ARG A 125 2.73 21.38 -31.70
N SER A 126 1.98 20.47 -31.04
CA SER A 126 0.71 19.97 -31.58
C SER A 126 -0.48 20.88 -31.22
N LYS A 127 -1.68 20.47 -31.65
CA LYS A 127 -2.95 21.11 -31.30
C LYS A 127 -3.50 20.64 -29.93
N ALA A 128 -2.87 19.71 -29.23
CA ALA A 128 -3.27 19.32 -27.90
C ALA A 128 -3.12 20.48 -26.92
N GLN A 129 -4.09 20.62 -26.01
CA GLN A 129 -4.14 21.78 -25.12
C GLN A 129 -3.48 21.52 -23.78
N GLY A 130 -3.27 20.25 -23.41
CA GLY A 130 -2.65 19.85 -22.15
C GLY A 130 -2.00 18.49 -22.22
N VAL A 131 -1.38 18.12 -21.11
CA VAL A 131 -0.66 16.83 -20.95
C VAL A 131 -1.21 16.06 -19.76
N SER A 132 -1.20 14.74 -19.87
CA SER A 132 -1.58 13.84 -18.79
C SER A 132 -0.47 12.85 -18.47
N PHE A 133 -0.39 12.46 -17.19
CA PHE A 133 0.65 11.62 -16.62
C PHE A 133 0.03 10.52 -15.76
N GLY A 134 0.66 9.34 -15.73
CA GLY A 134 0.38 8.30 -14.74
C GLY A 134 1.47 8.27 -13.66
N TRP A 135 1.14 7.84 -12.43
CA TRP A 135 2.14 7.68 -11.38
C TRP A 135 1.83 6.58 -10.38
N TYR A 136 2.72 5.61 -10.31
CA TYR A 136 2.71 4.49 -9.37
C TYR A 136 4.08 4.38 -8.69
N PRO A 137 4.34 5.15 -7.63
CA PRO A 137 5.66 5.23 -7.01
C PRO A 137 6.13 3.93 -6.35
N THR A 138 5.21 3.00 -6.07
CA THR A 138 5.51 1.68 -5.47
C THR A 138 5.48 0.54 -6.48
N GLY A 139 5.54 0.86 -7.78
CA GLY A 139 5.49 -0.13 -8.86
C GLY A 139 4.07 -0.50 -9.27
N LEU A 140 3.93 -1.47 -10.17
CA LEU A 140 2.63 -1.88 -10.70
C LEU A 140 2.10 -3.15 -10.05
N ASN A 141 2.98 -4.04 -9.59
CA ASN A 141 2.58 -5.32 -8.98
C ASN A 141 3.76 -5.95 -8.24
N SER A 142 3.60 -6.21 -6.95
CA SER A 142 4.54 -6.98 -6.13
C SER A 142 4.04 -8.40 -5.85
N GLY A 143 2.73 -8.63 -5.94
CA GLY A 143 2.10 -9.90 -5.60
C GLY A 143 1.89 -10.12 -4.10
N HIS A 144 2.15 -9.13 -3.27
CA HIS A 144 1.97 -9.16 -1.82
C HIS A 144 1.86 -7.75 -1.24
N LEU A 145 1.32 -7.64 -0.03
CA LEU A 145 1.26 -6.38 0.71
C LEU A 145 2.69 -5.87 0.97
N LEU A 146 3.00 -4.72 0.40
CA LEU A 146 4.27 -4.05 0.64
C LEU A 146 4.35 -3.54 2.07
N GLN A 147 5.54 -3.64 2.64
CA GLN A 147 5.88 -3.12 3.96
C GLN A 147 7.03 -2.13 3.84
N GLY A 148 7.15 -1.25 4.83
CA GLY A 148 8.22 -0.28 4.91
C GLY A 148 7.84 1.10 4.38
N ASN A 149 8.77 2.04 4.56
CA ASN A 149 8.56 3.45 4.29
C ASN A 149 8.79 3.80 2.81
N TYR A 150 7.71 4.15 2.13
CA TYR A 150 7.73 4.59 0.72
C TYR A 150 7.52 6.09 0.54
N LEU A 151 7.42 6.89 1.62
CA LEU A 151 7.14 8.34 1.51
C LEU A 151 8.18 9.08 0.66
N ARG A 152 9.42 8.63 0.66
CA ARG A 152 10.50 9.22 -0.15
C ARG A 152 10.29 9.07 -1.66
N THR A 153 9.57 8.03 -2.09
CA THR A 153 9.25 7.86 -3.52
C THR A 153 8.29 8.93 -4.04
N THR A 154 7.69 9.68 -3.13
CA THR A 154 6.73 10.74 -3.46
C THR A 154 7.30 12.15 -3.38
N ASP A 155 8.61 12.31 -3.14
CA ASP A 155 9.20 13.63 -2.90
C ASP A 155 9.19 14.54 -4.13
N THR A 156 9.37 13.98 -5.32
CA THR A 156 9.51 14.75 -6.54
C THR A 156 8.90 14.06 -7.75
N PHE A 157 8.44 14.86 -8.72
CA PHE A 157 8.06 14.40 -10.06
C PHE A 157 8.67 15.38 -11.09
N PRO A 158 10.00 15.37 -11.27
CA PRO A 158 10.70 16.40 -12.03
C PRO A 158 10.32 16.44 -13.52
N ASP A 159 9.94 15.30 -14.11
CA ASP A 159 9.57 15.23 -15.52
C ASP A 159 8.31 16.07 -15.86
N MET A 160 7.44 16.33 -14.89
CA MET A 160 6.33 17.27 -15.08
C MET A 160 6.78 18.74 -15.23
N LEU A 161 8.01 19.04 -14.81
CA LEU A 161 8.60 20.40 -14.87
C LEU A 161 9.53 20.58 -16.06
N ARG A 162 9.56 19.64 -17.02
CA ARG A 162 10.38 19.76 -18.23
C ARG A 162 10.05 21.05 -18.96
N PRO A 163 11.06 21.77 -19.50
CA PRO A 163 10.87 23.09 -20.10
C PRO A 163 9.80 23.12 -21.20
N GLU A 164 9.75 22.08 -22.05
CA GLU A 164 8.75 21.94 -23.11
C GLU A 164 7.32 21.83 -22.60
N LEU A 165 7.12 21.37 -21.36
CA LEU A 165 5.81 21.18 -20.73
C LEU A 165 5.46 22.28 -19.71
N ALA A 166 6.39 23.19 -19.41
CA ALA A 166 6.27 24.13 -18.28
C ALA A 166 5.04 25.03 -18.34
N ARG A 167 4.57 25.40 -19.53
CA ARG A 167 3.41 26.30 -19.75
C ARG A 167 2.12 25.55 -20.05
N MET A 168 2.14 24.23 -20.19
CA MET A 168 0.95 23.46 -20.53
C MET A 168 0.12 23.13 -19.28
N PRO A 169 -1.22 23.16 -19.38
CA PRO A 169 -2.08 22.51 -18.40
C PRO A 169 -1.68 21.05 -18.23
N ARG A 170 -1.64 20.59 -16.97
CA ARG A 170 -1.22 19.23 -16.65
C ARG A 170 -2.15 18.57 -15.65
N ILE A 171 -2.47 17.33 -15.93
CA ILE A 171 -3.28 16.47 -15.05
C ILE A 171 -2.56 15.15 -14.81
N VAL A 172 -2.96 14.47 -13.77
CA VAL A 172 -2.62 13.07 -13.54
C VAL A 172 -3.86 12.25 -13.86
N TYR A 173 -3.80 11.50 -14.98
CA TYR A 173 -4.96 10.74 -15.45
C TYR A 173 -5.23 9.51 -14.60
N GLU A 174 -4.18 8.96 -14.00
CA GLU A 174 -4.29 7.85 -13.05
C GLU A 174 -3.10 7.83 -12.09
N PHE A 175 -3.37 7.52 -10.83
CA PHE A 175 -2.33 7.30 -9.82
C PHE A 175 -2.82 6.38 -8.71
N ASP A 176 -1.87 5.65 -8.13
CA ASP A 176 -2.02 4.92 -6.88
C ASP A 176 -0.66 4.73 -6.22
N ALA A 177 -0.66 4.28 -4.98
CA ALA A 177 0.44 3.57 -4.35
C ALA A 177 0.07 2.08 -4.31
N PRO A 178 0.34 1.31 -5.40
CA PRO A 178 -0.06 -0.07 -5.51
C PRO A 178 0.51 -0.93 -4.38
N ASP A 179 -0.22 -1.98 -4.06
CA ASP A 179 0.15 -2.97 -3.05
C ASP A 179 0.34 -2.41 -1.62
N LEU A 180 -0.22 -1.20 -1.34
CA LEU A 180 -0.22 -0.57 -0.01
C LEU A 180 -1.65 -0.27 0.46
N LEU A 181 -1.86 -0.36 1.78
CA LEU A 181 -3.13 -0.02 2.46
C LEU A 181 -3.02 1.17 3.41
N THR A 182 -1.86 1.84 3.47
CA THR A 182 -1.62 3.00 4.32
C THR A 182 -2.45 4.22 3.89
N GLY A 183 -2.80 5.09 4.84
CA GLY A 183 -3.45 6.37 4.58
C GLY A 183 -2.51 7.49 4.12
N THR A 184 -1.19 7.31 4.22
CA THR A 184 -0.19 8.39 4.08
C THR A 184 0.19 8.70 2.63
N MET A 185 0.18 7.70 1.74
CA MET A 185 0.74 7.84 0.40
C MET A 185 -0.04 8.83 -0.49
N TYR A 186 -1.37 8.77 -0.49
CA TYR A 186 -2.16 9.67 -1.31
C TYR A 186 -1.98 11.16 -0.98
N PRO A 187 -2.02 11.59 0.30
CA PRO A 187 -1.70 12.97 0.65
C PRO A 187 -0.28 13.38 0.26
N ALA A 188 0.71 12.48 0.43
CA ALA A 188 2.10 12.72 0.04
C ALA A 188 2.23 12.91 -1.49
N MET A 189 1.61 12.03 -2.29
CA MET A 189 1.57 12.17 -3.75
C MET A 189 0.90 13.47 -4.19
N THR A 190 -0.23 13.80 -3.56
CA THR A 190 -0.99 15.02 -3.87
C THR A 190 -0.19 16.28 -3.57
N ARG A 191 0.53 16.32 -2.45
CA ARG A 191 1.49 17.39 -2.15
C ARG A 191 2.46 17.60 -3.30
N THR A 192 3.00 16.52 -3.87
CA THR A 192 3.93 16.57 -5.00
C THR A 192 3.22 17.00 -6.29
N PHE A 193 2.02 16.49 -6.58
CA PHE A 193 1.23 16.98 -7.71
C PHE A 193 1.04 18.51 -7.67
N ARG A 194 0.70 19.04 -6.50
CA ARG A 194 0.55 20.49 -6.34
C ARG A 194 1.89 21.22 -6.53
N SER A 195 2.99 20.67 -6.03
CA SER A 195 4.31 21.30 -6.17
C SER A 195 4.77 21.41 -7.64
N VAL A 196 4.38 20.46 -8.49
CA VAL A 196 4.68 20.47 -9.93
C VAL A 196 3.56 21.09 -10.78
N GLY A 197 2.56 21.72 -10.16
CA GLY A 197 1.53 22.50 -10.85
C GLY A 197 0.35 21.73 -11.41
N THR A 198 0.16 20.47 -11.03
CA THR A 198 -0.99 19.64 -11.45
C THR A 198 -2.32 20.29 -11.04
N GLN A 199 -3.27 20.32 -11.97
CA GLN A 199 -4.59 20.92 -11.78
C GLN A 199 -5.62 19.92 -11.30
N MET A 200 -5.51 18.65 -11.72
CA MET A 200 -6.39 17.55 -11.35
C MET A 200 -5.62 16.24 -11.32
N ALA A 201 -6.00 15.35 -10.41
CA ALA A 201 -5.47 14.01 -10.33
C ALA A 201 -6.62 13.02 -10.07
N LEU A 202 -6.57 11.84 -10.72
CA LEU A 202 -7.58 10.80 -10.62
C LEU A 202 -6.95 9.52 -10.07
N MET A 203 -7.56 8.98 -9.03
CA MET A 203 -7.13 7.71 -8.44
C MET A 203 -7.52 6.54 -9.35
N PHE A 204 -6.63 5.57 -9.46
CA PHE A 204 -6.84 4.33 -10.19
C PHE A 204 -6.53 3.13 -9.28
N ALA A 205 -7.46 2.18 -9.03
CA ALA A 205 -8.88 2.23 -9.41
C ALA A 205 -9.73 1.98 -8.17
N TYR A 206 -10.95 2.52 -8.14
CA TYR A 206 -11.89 2.25 -7.07
C TYR A 206 -12.61 0.92 -7.32
N ASP A 207 -12.59 0.01 -6.32
CA ASP A 207 -13.19 -1.31 -6.45
C ASP A 207 -14.72 -1.25 -6.30
N MET A 208 -15.38 -2.00 -7.17
CA MET A 208 -16.82 -2.22 -7.03
C MET A 208 -17.12 -2.96 -5.73
N GLN A 209 -18.03 -2.45 -4.92
CA GLN A 209 -18.38 -3.00 -3.62
C GLN A 209 -18.69 -4.51 -3.65
N ARG A 210 -19.31 -5.00 -4.74
CA ARG A 210 -19.66 -6.41 -4.91
C ARG A 210 -18.46 -7.36 -4.95
N THR A 211 -17.33 -6.90 -5.42
CA THR A 211 -16.11 -7.70 -5.63
C THR A 211 -14.97 -7.30 -4.70
N ALA A 212 -15.08 -6.15 -4.02
CA ALA A 212 -14.02 -5.58 -3.21
C ALA A 212 -13.61 -6.47 -2.03
N SER A 213 -14.52 -7.26 -1.43
CA SER A 213 -14.15 -8.22 -0.38
C SER A 213 -13.10 -9.24 -0.81
N ARG A 214 -12.93 -9.45 -2.12
CA ARG A 214 -11.99 -10.40 -2.75
C ARG A 214 -10.89 -9.71 -3.55
N ASN A 215 -10.92 -8.39 -3.63
CA ASN A 215 -10.02 -7.59 -4.46
C ASN A 215 -9.98 -8.11 -5.93
N LEU A 216 -11.12 -8.19 -6.58
CA LEU A 216 -11.23 -8.68 -7.97
C LEU A 216 -11.28 -7.55 -9.00
N GLY A 217 -11.08 -6.30 -8.61
CA GLY A 217 -10.97 -5.18 -9.52
C GLY A 217 -9.64 -5.21 -10.28
N TRP A 218 -8.71 -4.41 -9.87
CA TRP A 218 -7.35 -4.36 -10.42
C TRP A 218 -6.29 -4.87 -9.46
N GLN A 219 -6.56 -5.90 -8.71
CA GLN A 219 -5.68 -6.58 -7.76
C GLN A 219 -4.69 -5.66 -6.98
N THR A 220 -3.76 -4.98 -7.68
CA THR A 220 -2.74 -4.12 -7.08
C THR A 220 -3.27 -2.75 -6.65
N HIS A 221 -4.42 -2.34 -7.17
CA HIS A 221 -5.07 -1.03 -6.94
C HIS A 221 -6.29 -1.16 -6.03
N TYR A 222 -6.09 -1.77 -4.88
CA TYR A 222 -7.17 -2.05 -3.93
C TYR A 222 -7.60 -0.79 -3.18
N LEU A 223 -8.71 -0.19 -3.61
CA LEU A 223 -9.30 1.00 -3.00
C LEU A 223 -10.83 0.86 -2.88
N SER A 224 -11.34 0.88 -1.67
CA SER A 224 -12.75 0.84 -1.37
C SER A 224 -13.04 1.49 -0.02
N LEU A 225 -14.04 2.35 0.06
CA LEU A 225 -14.44 3.01 1.31
C LEU A 225 -14.78 1.99 2.41
N ALA A 226 -15.42 0.88 2.02
CA ALA A 226 -15.90 -0.13 2.94
C ALA A 226 -14.89 -1.25 3.24
N TYR A 227 -13.88 -1.48 2.39
CA TYR A 227 -12.95 -2.60 2.53
C TYR A 227 -11.49 -2.19 2.74
N THR A 228 -11.14 -0.94 2.41
CA THR A 228 -9.83 -0.34 2.69
C THR A 228 -10.00 1.05 3.30
N PRO A 229 -10.69 1.16 4.45
CA PRO A 229 -11.15 2.46 4.98
C PRO A 229 -9.99 3.42 5.28
N ARG A 230 -8.85 2.95 5.75
CA ARG A 230 -7.67 3.78 6.00
C ARG A 230 -7.14 4.41 4.70
N LYS A 231 -6.92 3.60 3.66
CA LYS A 231 -6.47 4.08 2.35
C LYS A 231 -7.50 5.03 1.72
N ALA A 232 -8.78 4.69 1.84
CA ALA A 232 -9.87 5.54 1.34
C ALA A 232 -9.94 6.89 2.08
N MET A 233 -9.74 6.89 3.40
CA MET A 233 -9.66 8.14 4.18
C MET A 233 -8.46 8.98 3.76
N GLY A 234 -7.30 8.35 3.51
CA GLY A 234 -6.14 8.99 2.88
C GLY A 234 -6.48 9.64 1.54
N GLY A 235 -7.33 9.00 0.73
CA GLY A 235 -7.85 9.54 -0.52
C GLY A 235 -8.74 10.78 -0.32
N ILE A 236 -9.58 10.79 0.70
CA ILE A 236 -10.40 11.96 1.06
C ILE A 236 -9.51 13.13 1.48
N ILE A 237 -8.49 12.87 2.32
CA ILE A 237 -7.52 13.90 2.74
C ILE A 237 -6.73 14.42 1.53
N ALA A 238 -6.34 13.54 0.61
CA ALA A 238 -5.67 13.92 -0.64
C ALA A 238 -6.55 14.82 -1.54
N ALA A 239 -7.85 14.56 -1.60
CA ALA A 239 -8.78 15.43 -2.33
C ALA A 239 -8.84 16.84 -1.71
N GLU A 240 -8.80 16.96 -0.40
CA GLU A 240 -8.68 18.26 0.27
C GLU A 240 -7.33 18.93 0.00
N ALA A 241 -6.24 18.15 -0.05
CA ALA A 241 -4.93 18.68 -0.42
C ALA A 241 -4.90 19.24 -1.86
N MET A 242 -5.57 18.58 -2.83
CA MET A 242 -5.72 19.13 -4.18
C MET A 242 -6.46 20.47 -4.20
N ARG A 243 -7.46 20.65 -3.33
CA ARG A 243 -8.25 21.90 -3.26
C ARG A 243 -7.52 23.02 -2.54
N ARG A 244 -6.81 22.72 -1.46
CA ARG A 244 -6.28 23.73 -0.50
C ARG A 244 -4.83 24.10 -0.76
N LEU A 245 -3.99 23.17 -1.23
CA LEU A 245 -2.58 23.46 -1.44
C LEU A 245 -2.36 24.34 -2.70
N PRO A 246 -1.56 25.41 -2.59
CA PRO A 246 -1.19 26.22 -3.74
C PRO A 246 -0.35 25.41 -4.74
N ARG A 247 -0.56 25.67 -6.03
CA ARG A 247 0.26 25.08 -7.09
C ARG A 247 1.65 25.72 -7.14
N MET A 248 2.64 24.97 -7.62
CA MET A 248 4.03 25.42 -7.83
C MET A 248 4.75 25.82 -6.53
N ARG A 249 4.29 25.32 -5.39
CA ARG A 249 4.96 25.51 -4.09
C ARG A 249 5.70 24.24 -3.70
N SER A 250 7.01 24.34 -3.47
CA SER A 250 7.80 23.23 -2.92
C SER A 250 7.53 23.07 -1.42
N TYR A 251 7.53 21.82 -0.97
CA TYR A 251 7.36 21.44 0.44
C TYR A 251 8.60 20.73 1.01
N GLY A 252 9.72 20.72 0.27
CA GLY A 252 10.94 20.03 0.69
C GLY A 252 10.92 18.52 0.38
N ARG A 253 11.75 17.77 1.10
CA ARG A 253 11.92 16.33 0.97
C ARG A 253 11.67 15.64 2.30
N TYR A 254 11.32 14.34 2.22
CA TYR A 254 11.17 13.51 3.41
C TYR A 254 12.49 13.46 4.24
N PRO A 255 12.44 13.58 5.56
CA PRO A 255 11.27 13.67 6.44
C PRO A 255 10.75 15.10 6.70
N GLU A 256 11.37 16.14 6.18
CA GLU A 256 11.00 17.55 6.44
C GLU A 256 9.61 17.90 5.89
N ASN A 257 9.15 17.21 4.87
CA ASN A 257 7.89 17.46 4.18
C ASN A 257 6.71 16.65 4.73
N THR A 258 6.81 16.14 5.94
CA THR A 258 5.70 15.42 6.60
C THR A 258 4.59 16.38 7.08
N ARG A 259 4.90 17.68 7.23
CA ARG A 259 3.92 18.74 7.47
C ARG A 259 3.87 19.71 6.31
N PHE A 260 2.67 19.95 5.76
CA PHE A 260 2.48 20.77 4.57
C PHE A 260 1.10 21.48 4.58
N GLY A 261 1.08 22.79 4.88
CA GLY A 261 -0.15 23.51 5.16
C GLY A 261 -0.84 22.96 6.40
N ASP A 262 -2.12 22.67 6.30
CA ASP A 262 -2.95 22.11 7.38
C ASP A 262 -2.85 20.58 7.46
N PHE A 263 -1.97 19.96 6.69
CA PHE A 263 -1.82 18.51 6.56
C PHE A 263 -0.60 18.01 7.33
N HIS A 264 -0.75 16.82 7.90
CA HIS A 264 0.35 16.08 8.51
C HIS A 264 0.27 14.59 8.11
N ILE A 265 1.43 13.98 7.85
CA ILE A 265 1.58 12.55 7.63
C ILE A 265 2.71 12.02 8.50
N SER A 266 2.54 10.80 9.02
CA SER A 266 3.56 10.06 9.79
C SER A 266 3.59 8.61 9.34
N TYR A 267 4.78 8.13 8.94
CA TYR A 267 4.98 6.72 8.64
C TYR A 267 4.92 5.87 9.91
N GLU A 268 5.57 6.32 10.96
CA GLU A 268 5.69 5.60 12.24
C GLU A 268 4.34 5.36 12.91
N GLU A 269 3.43 6.33 12.78
CA GLU A 269 2.07 6.26 13.33
C GLU A 269 1.04 5.71 12.35
N ASP A 270 1.44 5.47 11.09
CA ASP A 270 0.55 5.19 9.95
C ASP A 270 -0.64 6.15 9.92
N LEU A 271 -0.32 7.45 10.03
CA LEU A 271 -1.27 8.54 10.18
C LEU A 271 -1.19 9.50 9.00
N ALA A 272 -2.35 9.90 8.50
CA ALA A 272 -2.52 11.12 7.72
C ALA A 272 -3.67 11.94 8.30
N GLU A 273 -3.48 13.24 8.45
CA GLU A 273 -4.52 14.11 9.00
C GLU A 273 -4.58 15.48 8.30
N LEU A 274 -5.78 16.04 8.30
CA LEU A 274 -6.08 17.43 7.96
C LEU A 274 -6.72 18.08 9.19
N VAL A 275 -6.16 19.17 9.63
CA VAL A 275 -6.69 19.94 10.79
C VAL A 275 -6.88 21.38 10.37
N THR A 276 -8.13 21.80 10.24
CA THR A 276 -8.51 23.19 9.97
C THR A 276 -9.42 23.72 11.09
N ARG A 277 -9.86 24.94 10.95
CA ARG A 277 -10.83 25.53 11.88
C ARG A 277 -12.16 24.75 11.88
N ASP A 278 -12.63 24.32 10.72
CA ASP A 278 -13.96 23.78 10.46
C ASP A 278 -13.96 22.26 10.17
N ALA A 279 -12.79 21.65 9.92
CA ALA A 279 -12.68 20.24 9.58
C ALA A 279 -11.53 19.54 10.31
N PHE A 280 -11.80 18.31 10.75
CA PHE A 280 -10.81 17.40 11.32
C PHE A 280 -10.97 16.01 10.67
N LEU A 281 -10.04 15.68 9.76
CA LEU A 281 -10.04 14.43 9.00
C LEU A 281 -8.77 13.63 9.33
N TYR A 282 -8.88 12.31 9.54
CA TYR A 282 -7.72 11.47 9.85
C TYR A 282 -7.86 10.03 9.39
N ALA A 283 -6.76 9.49 8.89
CA ALA A 283 -6.57 8.10 8.50
C ALA A 283 -5.53 7.47 9.43
N GLY A 284 -5.95 6.89 10.53
CA GLY A 284 -5.13 6.40 11.63
C GLY A 284 -5.49 7.07 12.94
N SER A 285 -5.09 6.49 14.08
CA SER A 285 -5.34 7.08 15.39
C SER A 285 -4.43 8.27 15.63
N THR A 286 -4.95 9.34 16.21
CA THR A 286 -4.20 10.58 16.50
C THR A 286 -4.53 11.19 17.84
N GLY A 287 -3.53 11.78 18.48
CA GLY A 287 -3.70 12.60 19.69
C GLY A 287 -3.90 14.09 19.41
N THR A 288 -3.95 14.50 18.14
CA THR A 288 -4.12 15.91 17.77
C THR A 288 -5.42 16.48 18.28
N VAL A 289 -5.35 17.67 18.84
CA VAL A 289 -6.50 18.45 19.30
C VAL A 289 -6.76 19.57 18.29
N PRO A 290 -7.94 19.64 17.68
CA PRO A 290 -8.31 20.75 16.80
C PRO A 290 -8.19 22.10 17.53
N PRO A 291 -7.70 23.17 16.87
CA PRO A 291 -7.46 24.47 17.53
C PRO A 291 -8.75 25.14 18.02
N GLU A 292 -9.86 24.96 17.31
CA GLU A 292 -11.17 25.51 17.63
C GLU A 292 -12.26 24.42 17.58
N PRO A 293 -12.35 23.50 18.58
CA PRO A 293 -13.30 22.37 18.53
C PRO A 293 -14.76 22.81 18.39
N ALA A 294 -15.14 24.01 18.87
CA ALA A 294 -16.50 24.55 18.74
C ALA A 294 -16.85 25.01 17.32
N ALA A 295 -15.84 25.30 16.49
CA ALA A 295 -16.01 25.73 15.11
C ALA A 295 -16.08 24.56 14.12
N LEU A 296 -15.87 23.34 14.57
CA LEU A 296 -15.92 22.17 13.69
C LEU A 296 -17.31 22.02 13.06
N GLU A 297 -17.31 21.81 11.78
CA GLU A 297 -18.50 21.47 10.96
C GLU A 297 -18.41 20.04 10.41
N ARG A 298 -17.18 19.49 10.32
CA ARG A 298 -16.91 18.15 9.80
C ARG A 298 -15.82 17.44 10.58
N VAL A 299 -16.11 16.20 10.99
CA VAL A 299 -15.11 15.27 11.52
C VAL A 299 -15.29 13.94 10.78
N ALA A 300 -14.21 13.40 10.22
CA ALA A 300 -14.29 12.07 9.61
C ALA A 300 -12.98 11.31 9.89
N GLY A 301 -13.09 10.01 10.13
CA GLY A 301 -11.90 9.27 10.50
C GLY A 301 -12.00 7.76 10.32
N TYR A 302 -10.81 7.18 10.31
CA TYR A 302 -10.55 5.79 10.59
C TYR A 302 -9.61 5.73 11.79
N GLY A 303 -10.02 5.06 12.87
CA GLY A 303 -9.29 5.04 14.14
C GLY A 303 -9.85 6.02 15.18
N THR A 304 -9.04 6.35 16.18
CA THR A 304 -9.43 7.14 17.34
C THR A 304 -8.74 8.52 17.36
N SER A 305 -9.41 9.53 17.91
CA SER A 305 -8.86 10.88 18.06
C SER A 305 -9.27 11.52 19.39
N SER A 306 -8.81 12.76 19.63
CA SER A 306 -9.27 13.59 20.75
C SER A 306 -10.76 13.92 20.70
N THR A 307 -11.36 13.97 19.50
CA THR A 307 -12.78 14.31 19.29
C THR A 307 -13.67 13.07 19.24
N VAL A 308 -13.19 11.96 18.68
CA VAL A 308 -13.95 10.71 18.57
C VAL A 308 -13.09 9.54 19.03
N ARG A 309 -13.55 8.82 20.06
CA ARG A 309 -12.95 7.54 20.46
C ARG A 309 -13.81 6.42 19.92
N TYR A 310 -13.24 5.62 19.02
CA TYR A 310 -13.92 4.51 18.35
C TYR A 310 -12.92 3.39 18.09
N GLU A 311 -13.24 2.19 18.54
CA GLU A 311 -12.36 1.02 18.45
C GLU A 311 -12.73 0.08 17.29
N GLY A 312 -13.81 0.36 16.57
CA GLY A 312 -14.17 -0.39 15.37
C GLY A 312 -13.18 -0.13 14.21
N GLU A 313 -13.16 -1.07 13.28
CA GLU A 313 -12.30 -1.01 12.08
C GLU A 313 -13.05 -0.51 10.82
N GLY A 314 -14.14 0.24 11.02
CA GLY A 314 -14.90 0.94 10.00
C GLY A 314 -14.59 2.44 9.95
N ILE A 315 -14.82 3.05 8.79
CA ILE A 315 -14.76 4.50 8.63
C ILE A 315 -16.04 5.15 9.18
N TYR A 316 -15.94 6.38 9.67
CA TYR A 316 -17.09 7.17 10.11
C TYR A 316 -16.98 8.63 9.67
N PHE A 317 -18.17 9.27 9.57
CA PHE A 317 -18.35 10.67 9.18
C PHE A 317 -19.29 11.35 10.15
N LEU A 318 -18.92 12.51 10.62
CA LEU A 318 -19.70 13.42 11.44
C LEU A 318 -19.81 14.75 10.72
N ASP A 319 -21.00 15.12 10.27
CA ASP A 319 -21.26 16.36 9.58
C ASP A 319 -22.30 17.17 10.39
N LYS A 320 -21.99 18.44 10.62
CA LYS A 320 -22.88 19.35 11.34
C LYS A 320 -24.08 19.72 10.48
N VAL A 321 -25.28 19.49 11.00
CA VAL A 321 -26.53 19.85 10.34
C VAL A 321 -26.95 21.26 10.71
N ARG A 322 -26.85 21.58 12.01
CA ARG A 322 -27.08 22.88 12.64
C ARG A 322 -26.50 22.86 14.06
N PRO A 323 -26.38 23.99 14.77
CA PRO A 323 -25.89 24.00 16.14
C PRO A 323 -26.58 22.96 17.02
N GLY A 324 -25.79 22.09 17.67
CA GLY A 324 -26.25 21.00 18.53
C GLY A 324 -26.91 19.82 17.82
N VAL A 325 -26.84 19.73 16.48
CA VAL A 325 -27.37 18.60 15.70
C VAL A 325 -26.35 18.17 14.65
N TRP A 326 -25.96 16.90 14.71
CA TRP A 326 -24.98 16.30 13.81
C TRP A 326 -25.52 15.03 13.15
N ARG A 327 -25.14 14.81 11.90
CA ARG A 327 -25.31 13.51 11.22
C ARG A 327 -24.05 12.68 11.45
N LEU A 328 -24.23 11.49 12.00
CA LEU A 328 -23.16 10.50 12.12
C LEU A 328 -23.45 9.34 11.17
N GLU A 329 -22.47 8.96 10.38
CA GLU A 329 -22.51 7.77 9.54
C GLU A 329 -21.37 6.83 9.94
N VAL A 330 -21.64 5.54 10.16
CA VAL A 330 -20.65 4.54 10.57
C VAL A 330 -20.75 3.35 9.62
N TYR A 331 -19.63 3.00 8.99
CA TYR A 331 -19.52 1.84 8.12
C TYR A 331 -19.22 0.56 8.90
N PRO A 332 -19.54 -0.63 8.34
CA PRO A 332 -19.08 -1.91 8.89
C PRO A 332 -17.57 -1.96 9.04
N ASP A 333 -17.10 -2.75 9.99
CA ASP A 333 -15.67 -2.99 10.17
C ASP A 333 -15.07 -3.69 8.96
N ALA A 334 -13.95 -3.20 8.47
CA ALA A 334 -13.18 -3.80 7.40
C ALA A 334 -11.99 -4.57 7.99
N VAL A 335 -12.16 -5.87 8.17
CA VAL A 335 -11.17 -6.72 8.86
C VAL A 335 -10.36 -7.53 7.85
N PRO A 336 -9.08 -7.19 7.60
CA PRO A 336 -8.21 -7.97 6.73
C PRO A 336 -7.97 -9.36 7.31
N VAL A 337 -8.17 -10.39 6.51
CA VAL A 337 -7.99 -11.80 6.91
C VAL A 337 -6.94 -12.52 6.07
N ARG A 338 -6.49 -11.90 4.98
CA ARG A 338 -5.43 -12.39 4.10
C ARG A 338 -4.70 -11.23 3.46
N ASP A 339 -3.55 -11.51 2.86
CA ASP A 339 -2.88 -10.55 1.98
C ASP A 339 -3.78 -10.29 0.76
N PRO A 340 -4.23 -9.05 0.53
CA PRO A 340 -5.15 -8.74 -0.56
C PRO A 340 -4.48 -8.74 -1.94
N PHE A 341 -3.16 -8.67 -2.01
CA PHE A 341 -2.39 -8.52 -3.25
C PHE A 341 -1.82 -9.83 -3.79
N GLU A 342 -2.02 -10.95 -3.10
CA GLU A 342 -1.80 -12.27 -3.67
C GLU A 342 -2.69 -12.49 -4.90
N MET A 343 -2.37 -13.51 -5.72
CA MET A 343 -3.17 -13.86 -6.91
C MET A 343 -4.67 -13.84 -6.60
N PRO A 344 -5.48 -13.04 -7.30
CA PRO A 344 -6.90 -12.90 -7.00
C PRO A 344 -7.66 -14.22 -7.21
N SER A 345 -8.72 -14.40 -6.44
CA SER A 345 -9.58 -15.60 -6.53
C SER A 345 -11.03 -15.23 -6.25
N PRO A 346 -11.98 -15.66 -7.09
CA PRO A 346 -13.40 -15.39 -6.88
C PRO A 346 -13.98 -16.07 -5.63
N THR A 347 -13.26 -17.03 -5.04
CA THR A 347 -13.71 -17.76 -3.84
C THR A 347 -12.97 -17.34 -2.57
N ARG A 348 -11.90 -16.52 -2.67
CA ARG A 348 -11.04 -16.16 -1.56
C ARG A 348 -11.33 -14.74 -1.07
N ILE A 349 -11.92 -14.62 0.10
CA ILE A 349 -12.12 -13.33 0.78
C ILE A 349 -10.79 -12.86 1.37
N VAL A 350 -10.44 -11.60 1.14
CA VAL A 350 -9.23 -10.95 1.66
C VAL A 350 -9.56 -9.97 2.79
N THR A 351 -10.72 -9.31 2.71
CA THR A 351 -11.21 -8.41 3.77
C THR A 351 -12.66 -8.75 4.08
N ARG A 352 -12.99 -8.92 5.36
CA ARG A 352 -14.34 -9.18 5.85
C ARG A 352 -15.03 -7.88 6.23
N ALA A 353 -16.31 -7.71 5.86
CA ALA A 353 -17.17 -6.62 6.33
C ALA A 353 -18.04 -7.12 7.48
N ILE A 354 -17.83 -6.61 8.69
CA ILE A 354 -18.49 -7.10 9.89
C ILE A 354 -19.32 -6.00 10.51
N SER A 355 -20.61 -6.28 10.72
CA SER A 355 -21.51 -5.44 11.53
C SER A 355 -21.43 -5.86 12.99
N ARG A 356 -20.74 -5.06 13.79
CA ARG A 356 -20.59 -5.28 15.22
C ARG A 356 -20.95 -4.01 15.99
N ALA A 357 -21.51 -4.17 17.18
CA ALA A 357 -21.77 -3.06 18.08
C ALA A 357 -20.47 -2.65 18.79
N TRP A 358 -20.17 -1.35 18.80
CA TRP A 358 -19.00 -0.78 19.45
C TRP A 358 -19.38 0.40 20.34
N PRO A 359 -18.67 0.61 21.46
CA PRO A 359 -18.75 1.88 22.16
C PRO A 359 -18.10 2.97 21.32
N MET A 360 -18.76 4.13 21.24
CA MET A 360 -18.22 5.34 20.65
C MET A 360 -18.36 6.48 21.66
N THR A 361 -17.33 7.32 21.73
CA THR A 361 -17.39 8.56 22.51
C THR A 361 -17.18 9.73 21.55
N VAL A 362 -18.10 10.69 21.55
CA VAL A 362 -18.04 11.92 20.76
C VAL A 362 -17.89 13.11 21.71
N SER A 363 -16.83 13.91 21.52
CA SER A 363 -16.49 15.09 22.32
C SER A 363 -16.57 16.34 21.47
N LEU A 364 -17.79 16.79 21.18
CA LEU A 364 -18.08 18.04 20.45
C LEU A 364 -18.72 19.06 21.39
N PRO A 365 -18.18 20.29 21.51
CA PRO A 365 -18.65 21.29 22.49
C PRO A 365 -20.14 21.62 22.37
N ASP A 366 -20.70 21.67 21.16
CA ASP A 366 -22.10 22.01 20.94
C ASP A 366 -23.07 20.85 21.15
N LEU A 367 -22.60 19.60 21.23
CA LEU A 367 -23.37 18.45 21.69
C LEU A 367 -23.37 18.34 23.21
N GLY A 368 -22.27 18.75 23.85
CA GLY A 368 -22.04 18.55 25.27
C GLY A 368 -21.81 17.08 25.65
N PRO A 369 -21.72 16.79 26.97
CA PRO A 369 -21.47 15.42 27.44
C PRO A 369 -22.71 14.51 27.41
N THR A 370 -23.91 15.08 27.21
CA THR A 370 -25.16 14.34 27.19
C THR A 370 -25.97 14.74 25.96
N PHE A 371 -26.24 13.79 25.09
CA PHE A 371 -27.00 14.00 23.86
C PHE A 371 -27.77 12.72 23.48
N MET A 372 -28.75 12.86 22.63
CA MET A 372 -29.50 11.73 22.06
C MET A 372 -28.81 11.24 20.80
N ALA A 373 -28.52 9.94 20.69
CA ALA A 373 -28.10 9.27 19.47
C ALA A 373 -29.33 8.51 18.91
N GLN A 374 -29.86 9.01 17.80
CA GLN A 374 -31.07 8.49 17.17
C GLN A 374 -30.72 7.88 15.81
N PRO A 375 -30.86 6.54 15.63
CA PRO A 375 -30.64 5.93 14.33
C PRO A 375 -31.77 6.30 13.36
N ILE A 376 -31.39 6.59 12.11
CA ILE A 376 -32.31 6.82 11.00
C ILE A 376 -32.29 5.70 9.96
N THR A 377 -31.24 4.89 9.96
CA THR A 377 -31.18 3.67 9.14
C THR A 377 -32.22 2.68 9.66
N ARG A 378 -33.13 2.23 8.76
CA ARG A 378 -34.21 1.29 9.11
C ARG A 378 -33.65 -0.01 9.69
N GLY A 379 -34.20 -0.41 10.83
CA GLY A 379 -33.82 -1.67 11.50
C GLY A 379 -32.54 -1.59 12.35
N ASN A 380 -31.95 -0.43 12.50
CA ASN A 380 -30.83 -0.25 13.41
C ASN A 380 -31.33 -0.14 14.86
N PRO A 381 -30.99 -1.08 15.77
CA PRO A 381 -31.49 -1.10 17.13
C PRO A 381 -30.80 -0.14 18.09
N ALA A 382 -29.65 0.41 17.70
CA ALA A 382 -28.77 1.20 18.58
C ALA A 382 -29.32 2.63 18.72
N SER A 383 -30.25 2.83 19.64
CA SER A 383 -30.77 4.15 20.03
C SER A 383 -30.54 4.36 21.52
N GLY A 384 -30.12 5.54 21.92
CA GLY A 384 -29.95 5.83 23.34
C GLY A 384 -29.38 7.22 23.64
N GLN A 385 -29.47 7.58 24.92
CA GLN A 385 -28.85 8.79 25.42
C GLN A 385 -27.35 8.54 25.72
N ALA A 386 -26.50 9.38 25.17
CA ALA A 386 -25.08 9.39 25.51
C ALA A 386 -24.89 9.92 26.94
N SER A 387 -23.93 9.33 27.66
CA SER A 387 -23.46 9.78 28.96
C SER A 387 -21.95 9.99 28.93
N ALA A 388 -21.49 11.16 29.34
CA ALA A 388 -20.11 11.60 29.15
C ALA A 388 -19.63 11.44 27.67
N GLY A 389 -20.53 11.71 26.73
CA GLY A 389 -20.27 11.57 25.30
C GLY A 389 -20.29 10.11 24.77
N LYS A 390 -20.42 9.12 25.65
CA LYS A 390 -20.32 7.68 25.32
C LYS A 390 -21.70 7.09 25.04
N PHE A 391 -21.78 6.33 23.94
CA PHE A 391 -22.96 5.57 23.52
C PHE A 391 -22.51 4.34 22.71
N THR A 392 -23.46 3.46 22.39
CA THR A 392 -23.20 2.29 21.53
C THR A 392 -23.62 2.59 20.10
N VAL A 393 -22.79 2.25 19.13
CA VAL A 393 -23.12 2.34 17.70
C VAL A 393 -23.03 0.97 17.05
N THR A 394 -23.89 0.76 16.05
CA THR A 394 -23.75 -0.27 15.01
C THR A 394 -23.65 0.43 13.66
N PRO A 395 -23.15 -0.21 12.59
CA PRO A 395 -23.11 0.42 11.27
C PRO A 395 -24.48 0.99 10.86
N GLY A 396 -24.47 2.24 10.39
CA GLY A 396 -25.70 2.96 10.05
C GLY A 396 -25.54 4.47 10.10
N VAL A 397 -26.64 5.18 9.87
CA VAL A 397 -26.73 6.65 9.97
C VAL A 397 -27.54 7.02 11.20
N TYR A 398 -27.04 8.02 11.93
CA TYR A 398 -27.63 8.56 13.17
C TYR A 398 -27.78 10.07 13.10
N VAL A 399 -28.71 10.60 13.86
CA VAL A 399 -28.75 12.00 14.29
C VAL A 399 -28.29 12.06 15.73
N LEU A 400 -27.25 12.84 16.01
CA LEU A 400 -26.82 13.20 17.35
C LEU A 400 -27.40 14.55 17.69
N SER A 401 -28.12 14.68 18.82
CA SER A 401 -28.77 15.92 19.19
C SER A 401 -28.62 16.25 20.68
N ALA A 402 -28.14 17.45 20.99
CA ALA A 402 -28.01 17.97 22.36
C ALA A 402 -29.36 18.18 23.09
N ARG A 403 -30.44 18.28 22.35
CA ARG A 403 -31.81 18.63 22.90
C ARG A 403 -32.80 17.46 22.85
N GLY A 404 -32.31 16.23 22.86
CA GLY A 404 -33.19 15.02 22.79
C GLY A 404 -33.47 14.59 21.35
N ALA A 405 -34.50 13.76 21.18
CA ALA A 405 -34.85 13.23 19.86
C ALA A 405 -35.28 14.33 18.89
N VAL A 406 -34.87 14.20 17.64
CA VAL A 406 -35.20 15.13 16.55
C VAL A 406 -36.30 14.47 15.70
N ASP A 407 -37.35 15.25 15.40
CA ASP A 407 -38.32 14.82 14.40
C ASP A 407 -37.66 14.71 13.01
N PRO A 408 -37.66 13.51 12.40
CA PRO A 408 -37.07 13.32 11.07
C PRO A 408 -37.62 14.26 10.00
N ALA A 409 -38.87 14.71 10.12
CA ALA A 409 -39.48 15.65 9.18
C ALA A 409 -38.81 17.03 9.19
N THR A 410 -38.08 17.38 10.26
CA THR A 410 -37.36 18.66 10.40
C THR A 410 -35.91 18.61 9.85
N LEU A 411 -35.49 17.44 9.43
CA LEU A 411 -34.15 17.25 8.84
C LEU A 411 -34.15 17.63 7.36
N PRO A 412 -33.01 18.13 6.83
CA PRO A 412 -32.92 18.43 5.41
C PRO A 412 -32.97 17.13 4.58
N ALA A 413 -33.58 17.19 3.39
CA ALA A 413 -33.64 16.04 2.49
C ALA A 413 -32.22 15.63 2.01
N LYS A 414 -31.30 16.58 1.93
CA LYS A 414 -29.91 16.38 1.52
C LYS A 414 -28.96 17.15 2.43
N LEU A 415 -27.74 16.61 2.56
CA LEU A 415 -26.58 17.28 3.13
C LEU A 415 -25.51 17.38 2.02
N GLY A 416 -25.33 18.60 1.48
CA GLY A 416 -24.57 18.76 0.24
C GLY A 416 -25.24 18.02 -0.93
N THR A 417 -24.50 17.11 -1.56
CA THR A 417 -25.02 16.29 -2.67
C THR A 417 -25.64 14.97 -2.24
N LEU A 418 -25.41 14.54 -1.00
CA LEU A 418 -25.87 13.26 -0.47
C LEU A 418 -27.30 13.36 0.08
N GLY A 419 -28.13 12.33 -0.14
CA GLY A 419 -29.38 12.16 0.59
C GLY A 419 -29.11 12.04 2.08
N PHE A 420 -29.91 12.72 2.92
CA PHE A 420 -29.64 12.76 4.37
C PHE A 420 -29.62 11.37 5.02
N ALA A 421 -30.52 10.49 4.60
CA ALA A 421 -30.59 9.09 5.05
C ALA A 421 -29.85 8.11 4.12
N GLU A 422 -29.14 8.62 3.10
CA GLU A 422 -28.43 7.76 2.16
C GLU A 422 -27.34 6.97 2.87
N TYR A 423 -27.36 5.65 2.65
CA TYR A 423 -26.43 4.71 3.27
C TYR A 423 -26.36 3.41 2.45
N HIS A 424 -25.20 3.08 1.93
CA HIS A 424 -24.99 1.93 1.07
C HIS A 424 -23.81 1.08 1.58
N PRO A 425 -23.94 0.41 2.73
CA PRO A 425 -22.89 -0.46 3.24
C PRO A 425 -22.79 -1.75 2.41
N PRO A 426 -21.67 -2.45 2.45
CA PRO A 426 -21.61 -3.81 1.97
C PRO A 426 -22.53 -4.70 2.83
N PRO A 427 -23.03 -5.82 2.26
CA PRO A 427 -23.75 -6.80 3.06
C PRO A 427 -22.82 -7.34 4.17
N ALA A 428 -23.39 -7.52 5.36
CA ALA A 428 -22.66 -8.12 6.47
C ALA A 428 -22.19 -9.54 6.11
N ASP A 429 -20.96 -9.82 6.47
CA ASP A 429 -20.34 -11.12 6.27
C ASP A 429 -20.91 -12.15 7.26
N THR A 430 -21.29 -13.31 6.77
CA THR A 430 -21.83 -14.44 7.55
C THR A 430 -20.81 -15.57 7.73
N LEU A 431 -19.55 -15.35 7.40
CA LEU A 431 -18.51 -16.37 7.54
C LEU A 431 -18.31 -16.79 9.01
N PRO A 432 -17.88 -18.04 9.24
CA PRO A 432 -17.63 -18.52 10.58
C PRO A 432 -16.49 -17.78 11.27
N LEU A 433 -16.41 -17.93 12.61
CA LEU A 433 -15.27 -17.50 13.41
C LEU A 433 -13.93 -17.92 12.77
N SER A 434 -13.01 -16.98 12.69
CA SER A 434 -11.63 -17.25 12.23
C SER A 434 -10.62 -16.59 13.15
N VAL A 435 -9.41 -17.20 13.23
CA VAL A 435 -8.30 -16.71 14.03
C VAL A 435 -7.06 -16.60 13.14
N HIS A 436 -6.43 -15.43 13.15
CA HIS A 436 -5.23 -15.12 12.38
C HIS A 436 -4.13 -14.71 13.35
N PRO A 437 -3.08 -15.55 13.52
CA PRO A 437 -2.00 -15.24 14.45
C PRO A 437 -1.19 -14.03 13.95
N LEU A 438 -0.78 -13.20 14.90
CA LEU A 438 0.13 -12.07 14.74
C LEU A 438 1.34 -12.28 15.68
N ALA A 439 1.87 -13.49 15.67
CA ALA A 439 3.04 -13.84 16.48
C ALA A 439 4.30 -13.15 15.92
N PRO A 440 5.20 -12.68 16.78
CA PRO A 440 6.49 -12.17 16.33
C PRO A 440 7.30 -13.33 15.70
N PRO A 441 8.28 -13.01 14.83
CA PRO A 441 9.11 -14.01 14.15
C PRO A 441 9.85 -14.94 15.13
N GLU A 442 10.25 -14.41 16.29
CA GLU A 442 10.88 -15.14 17.38
C GLU A 442 10.60 -14.46 18.73
N LEU A 443 10.68 -15.24 19.81
CA LEU A 443 10.71 -14.77 21.19
C LEU A 443 12.07 -15.05 21.82
N VAL A 444 12.36 -14.42 22.96
CA VAL A 444 13.65 -14.55 23.64
C VAL A 444 13.48 -15.32 24.95
N ALA A 445 14.24 -16.38 25.11
CA ALA A 445 14.24 -17.17 26.35
C ALA A 445 14.60 -16.32 27.59
N GLY A 446 13.90 -16.53 28.70
CA GLY A 446 14.10 -15.77 29.93
C GLY A 446 13.54 -14.34 29.94
N ARG A 447 12.94 -13.89 28.85
CA ARG A 447 12.25 -12.59 28.77
C ARG A 447 10.75 -12.80 28.57
N GLU A 448 9.95 -11.89 29.09
CA GLU A 448 8.54 -11.86 28.77
C GLU A 448 8.36 -11.63 27.27
N GLY A 449 7.50 -12.43 26.65
CA GLY A 449 7.14 -12.33 25.26
C GLY A 449 5.66 -12.04 25.10
N GLU A 450 5.26 -11.51 23.95
CA GLU A 450 3.86 -11.29 23.62
C GLU A 450 3.47 -12.02 22.33
N VAL A 451 2.34 -12.72 22.36
CA VAL A 451 1.71 -13.30 21.18
C VAL A 451 0.36 -12.62 20.98
N ARG A 452 0.13 -12.08 19.81
CA ARG A 452 -1.14 -11.48 19.39
C ARG A 452 -1.85 -12.35 18.36
N ALA A 453 -3.16 -12.17 18.29
CA ALA A 453 -3.97 -12.77 17.24
C ALA A 453 -5.17 -11.85 16.92
N ARG A 454 -5.62 -11.88 15.68
CA ARG A 454 -6.89 -11.29 15.26
C ARG A 454 -7.95 -12.39 15.33
N VAL A 455 -8.96 -12.17 16.15
CA VAL A 455 -10.12 -13.07 16.33
C VAL A 455 -11.32 -12.43 15.66
N VAL A 456 -11.71 -12.95 14.50
CA VAL A 456 -12.69 -12.33 13.61
C VAL A 456 -14.02 -13.01 13.74
N ASP A 457 -14.98 -12.30 14.34
CA ASP A 457 -16.32 -12.77 14.62
C ASP A 457 -17.33 -11.61 14.61
N SER A 458 -18.60 -11.91 14.37
CA SER A 458 -19.72 -10.95 14.43
C SER A 458 -20.05 -10.48 15.85
N ALA A 459 -19.69 -11.25 16.87
CA ALA A 459 -19.81 -10.90 18.26
C ALA A 459 -18.46 -11.05 18.99
N PRO A 460 -18.22 -10.31 20.09
CA PRO A 460 -17.05 -10.55 20.92
C PRO A 460 -17.10 -11.97 21.49
N PRO A 461 -15.97 -12.70 21.49
CA PRO A 461 -15.88 -13.97 22.20
C PRO A 461 -15.92 -13.74 23.72
N ASP A 462 -16.43 -14.72 24.48
CA ASP A 462 -16.43 -14.65 25.93
C ASP A 462 -15.03 -14.76 26.53
N SER A 463 -14.17 -15.56 25.89
CA SER A 463 -12.76 -15.63 26.24
C SER A 463 -11.90 -16.19 25.10
N VAL A 464 -10.62 -15.80 25.11
CA VAL A 464 -9.59 -16.28 24.18
C VAL A 464 -8.40 -16.75 24.99
N LEU A 465 -7.90 -17.94 24.68
CA LEU A 465 -6.79 -18.58 25.37
C LEU A 465 -5.70 -19.00 24.39
N LEU A 466 -4.47 -18.66 24.71
CA LEU A 466 -3.27 -19.13 24.03
C LEU A 466 -2.73 -20.35 24.77
N PHE A 467 -2.34 -21.37 24.03
CA PHE A 467 -1.69 -22.55 24.52
C PHE A 467 -0.36 -22.76 23.81
N VAL A 468 0.73 -22.87 24.56
CA VAL A 468 2.10 -23.02 24.04
C VAL A 468 2.74 -24.29 24.62
N ARG A 469 3.47 -25.03 23.79
CA ARG A 469 4.34 -26.16 24.24
C ARG A 469 5.59 -26.26 23.37
N PRO A 470 6.68 -26.89 23.88
CA PRO A 470 7.84 -27.25 23.05
C PRO A 470 7.46 -28.26 21.95
N ASN A 471 8.10 -28.19 20.77
CA ASN A 471 7.90 -29.20 19.70
C ASN A 471 8.35 -30.60 20.12
N ALA A 472 9.31 -30.70 21.05
CA ALA A 472 9.77 -32.00 21.62
C ALA A 472 8.70 -32.74 22.44
N GLY A 473 7.50 -32.15 22.58
CA GLY A 473 6.40 -32.70 23.34
C GLY A 473 6.24 -32.08 24.73
N GLY A 474 5.26 -32.54 25.48
CA GLY A 474 4.91 -32.00 26.79
C GLY A 474 3.49 -31.42 26.82
N TRP A 475 3.10 -30.94 27.99
CA TRP A 475 1.79 -30.33 28.17
C TRP A 475 1.75 -28.92 27.69
N PHE A 476 0.60 -28.50 27.09
CA PHE A 476 0.34 -27.11 26.77
C PHE A 476 0.25 -26.25 28.04
N GLN A 477 1.01 -25.18 28.08
CA GLN A 477 0.86 -24.12 29.07
C GLN A 477 -0.19 -23.14 28.55
N ARG A 478 -1.06 -22.63 29.45
CA ARG A 478 -2.21 -21.80 29.13
C ARG A 478 -1.98 -20.36 29.54
N PHE A 479 -2.30 -19.42 28.61
CA PHE A 479 -2.23 -17.99 28.83
C PHE A 479 -3.53 -17.32 28.37
N TRP A 480 -4.03 -16.38 29.17
CA TRP A 480 -5.20 -15.59 28.79
C TRP A 480 -4.81 -14.55 27.76
N MET A 481 -5.54 -14.48 26.65
CA MET A 481 -5.44 -13.40 25.69
C MET A 481 -6.47 -12.31 26.02
N ARG A 482 -6.00 -11.11 26.28
CA ARG A 482 -6.84 -9.96 26.60
C ARG A 482 -7.21 -9.19 25.33
N PRO A 483 -8.41 -8.60 25.26
CA PRO A 483 -8.74 -7.67 24.18
C PRO A 483 -7.69 -6.56 24.08
N ALA A 484 -7.24 -6.30 22.86
CA ALA A 484 -6.45 -5.14 22.47
C ALA A 484 -7.31 -4.22 21.59
N ALA A 485 -6.77 -3.54 20.59
CA ALA A 485 -7.57 -2.69 19.69
C ALA A 485 -8.36 -3.53 18.66
N GLY A 486 -9.59 -3.17 18.39
CA GLY A 486 -10.44 -3.78 17.35
C GLY A 486 -10.67 -5.28 17.60
N TYR A 487 -10.28 -6.08 16.63
CA TYR A 487 -10.39 -7.55 16.69
C TYR A 487 -9.15 -8.24 17.25
N GLN A 488 -8.19 -7.50 17.77
CA GLN A 488 -6.95 -8.08 18.29
C GLN A 488 -7.06 -8.50 19.75
N TYR A 489 -6.39 -9.61 20.06
CA TYR A 489 -6.19 -10.15 21.39
C TYR A 489 -4.71 -10.40 21.62
N ALA A 490 -4.21 -10.16 22.83
CA ALA A 490 -2.81 -10.29 23.18
C ALA A 490 -2.63 -11.11 24.47
N ALA A 491 -1.63 -11.99 24.48
CA ALA A 491 -1.20 -12.71 25.68
C ALA A 491 0.27 -12.42 25.98
N ALA A 492 0.55 -11.99 27.19
CA ALA A 492 1.90 -11.96 27.72
C ALA A 492 2.31 -13.38 28.19
N ILE A 493 3.49 -13.83 27.77
CA ILE A 493 4.07 -15.11 28.16
C ILE A 493 5.26 -14.81 29.08
N PRO A 494 5.21 -15.20 30.37
CA PRO A 494 6.33 -15.01 31.28
C PRO A 494 7.61 -15.68 30.77
N GLY A 495 8.76 -15.03 30.95
CA GLY A 495 10.03 -15.53 30.41
C GLY A 495 10.43 -16.92 30.92
N ASN A 496 10.03 -17.30 32.13
CA ASN A 496 10.27 -18.62 32.69
C ASN A 496 9.40 -19.75 32.06
N ALA A 497 8.36 -19.37 31.31
CA ALA A 497 7.51 -20.33 30.58
C ALA A 497 8.05 -20.62 29.17
N LEU A 498 8.99 -19.82 28.68
CA LEU A 498 9.57 -19.95 27.33
C LEU A 498 10.83 -20.84 27.40
N ARG A 499 10.81 -21.95 26.68
CA ARG A 499 11.98 -22.81 26.51
C ARG A 499 12.65 -22.49 25.17
N GLU A 500 13.97 -22.41 25.20
CA GLU A 500 14.78 -22.23 23.98
C GLU A 500 14.54 -23.38 23.00
N GLY A 501 14.51 -23.05 21.72
CA GLY A 501 14.25 -23.94 20.60
C GLY A 501 12.87 -23.79 19.98
N PRO A 502 12.50 -24.70 19.09
CA PRO A 502 11.19 -24.66 18.40
C PRO A 502 10.06 -25.01 19.36
N ASN A 503 9.09 -24.16 19.44
CA ASN A 503 7.85 -24.34 20.17
C ASN A 503 6.67 -24.29 19.17
N GLN A 504 5.49 -24.62 19.66
CA GLN A 504 4.25 -24.56 18.92
C GLN A 504 3.13 -24.01 19.77
N PHE A 505 2.16 -23.37 19.13
CA PHE A 505 1.00 -22.83 19.84
C PHE A 505 -0.30 -23.06 19.10
N VAL A 506 -1.39 -23.02 19.87
CA VAL A 506 -2.77 -23.00 19.39
C VAL A 506 -3.56 -21.94 20.15
N ILE A 507 -4.67 -21.49 19.58
CA ILE A 507 -5.55 -20.52 20.21
C ILE A 507 -6.96 -21.10 20.31
N THR A 508 -7.52 -21.12 21.51
CA THR A 508 -8.90 -21.55 21.76
C THR A 508 -9.77 -20.34 22.04
N VAL A 509 -10.86 -20.23 21.30
CA VAL A 509 -11.87 -19.19 21.44
C VAL A 509 -13.14 -19.80 22.03
N TYR A 510 -13.73 -19.19 23.04
CA TYR A 510 -14.96 -19.62 23.69
C TYR A 510 -16.14 -18.74 23.33
N ARG A 511 -17.27 -19.38 23.01
CA ARG A 511 -18.60 -18.80 22.93
C ARG A 511 -19.49 -19.57 23.93
N GLY A 512 -19.83 -18.96 25.05
CA GLY A 512 -20.38 -19.67 26.18
C GLY A 512 -19.43 -20.77 26.66
N SER A 513 -19.92 -21.98 26.77
CA SER A 513 -19.13 -23.17 27.16
C SER A 513 -18.45 -23.88 25.98
N THR A 514 -18.69 -23.43 24.74
CA THR A 514 -18.23 -24.12 23.53
C THR A 514 -16.83 -23.62 23.12
N PRO A 515 -15.80 -24.47 23.19
CA PRO A 515 -14.46 -24.14 22.72
C PRO A 515 -14.33 -24.38 21.21
N VAL A 516 -13.59 -23.51 20.54
CA VAL A 516 -13.13 -23.74 19.16
C VAL A 516 -11.65 -23.43 19.11
N THR A 517 -10.83 -24.44 18.77
CA THR A 517 -9.36 -24.30 18.75
C THR A 517 -8.83 -24.20 17.34
N PHE A 518 -7.90 -23.29 17.14
CA PHE A 518 -7.21 -22.98 15.89
C PHE A 518 -5.71 -23.27 16.00
N PRO A 519 -5.09 -23.64 14.85
CA PRO A 519 -5.66 -23.74 13.51
C PRO A 519 -6.62 -24.93 13.37
N GLY A 520 -7.48 -24.89 12.35
CA GLY A 520 -8.37 -25.99 11.99
C GLY A 520 -9.80 -25.89 12.55
N ALA A 521 -10.12 -24.85 13.34
CA ALA A 521 -11.45 -24.59 13.89
C ALA A 521 -12.10 -25.83 14.57
N ARG A 522 -11.34 -26.53 15.39
CA ARG A 522 -11.76 -27.78 16.06
C ARG A 522 -12.63 -27.45 17.28
N PRO A 523 -13.82 -28.06 17.44
CA PRO A 523 -14.69 -27.82 18.58
C PRO A 523 -14.22 -28.57 19.83
N ARG A 524 -12.93 -28.41 20.22
CA ARG A 524 -12.24 -29.15 21.30
C ARG A 524 -11.18 -28.28 21.93
N ARG A 525 -10.75 -28.68 23.11
CA ARG A 525 -9.65 -28.07 23.87
C ARG A 525 -8.36 -28.89 23.71
N PRO A 526 -7.18 -28.26 23.79
CA PRO A 526 -5.89 -28.98 23.63
C PRO A 526 -5.60 -30.08 24.68
N TRP A 527 -6.38 -30.16 25.75
CA TRP A 527 -6.23 -31.18 26.77
C TRP A 527 -7.38 -32.21 26.79
N ASP A 528 -8.31 -32.15 25.87
CA ASP A 528 -9.35 -33.16 25.77
C ASP A 528 -8.71 -34.50 25.37
N TRP A 529 -9.19 -35.60 25.92
CA TRP A 529 -8.59 -36.92 25.76
C TRP A 529 -8.50 -37.40 24.29
N ASP A 530 -9.39 -36.93 23.50
CA ASP A 530 -9.48 -37.22 22.07
C ASP A 530 -8.88 -36.11 21.19
N TRP A 531 -8.06 -35.21 21.78
CA TRP A 531 -7.27 -34.26 21.06
C TRP A 531 -6.21 -35.00 20.26
N SER A 532 -6.48 -35.21 18.96
CA SER A 532 -5.44 -35.64 18.03
C SER A 532 -4.54 -34.45 17.70
N ASP A 533 -3.24 -34.67 17.61
CA ASP A 533 -2.29 -33.64 17.25
C ASP A 533 -2.68 -32.99 15.89
N GLY A 534 -3.40 -31.91 15.99
CA GLY A 534 -3.83 -31.13 14.88
C GLY A 534 -2.74 -30.17 14.42
N ALA A 535 -3.06 -29.43 13.38
CA ALA A 535 -2.21 -28.33 12.96
C ALA A 535 -1.98 -27.38 14.13
N THR A 536 -0.74 -26.89 14.24
CA THR A 536 -0.30 -25.89 15.21
C THR A 536 0.44 -24.79 14.47
N TRP A 537 0.60 -23.63 15.08
CA TRP A 537 1.49 -22.60 14.57
C TRP A 537 2.86 -22.71 15.22
N PRO A 538 3.95 -22.51 14.47
CA PRO A 538 5.30 -22.50 15.02
C PRO A 538 5.54 -21.22 15.84
N LEU A 539 6.40 -21.34 16.86
CA LEU A 539 6.88 -20.26 17.71
C LEU A 539 8.33 -20.54 18.10
N ASP A 540 9.26 -19.85 17.47
CA ASP A 540 10.68 -20.01 17.80
C ASP A 540 11.05 -19.18 19.02
N VAL A 541 11.82 -19.79 19.94
CA VAL A 541 12.36 -19.12 21.12
C VAL A 541 13.88 -19.23 21.07
N THR A 542 14.54 -18.09 21.02
CA THR A 542 16.00 -18.03 20.85
C THR A 542 16.69 -17.62 22.16
N ALA A 543 17.94 -18.02 22.32
CA ALA A 543 18.77 -17.56 23.44
C ALA A 543 18.91 -16.02 23.39
N PRO A 544 19.03 -15.32 24.53
CA PRO A 544 19.10 -13.86 24.59
C PRO A 544 20.19 -13.23 23.72
N ARG A 545 21.27 -13.97 23.49
CA ARG A 545 22.43 -13.54 22.69
C ARG A 545 22.58 -14.27 21.35
N ALA A 546 21.60 -15.11 20.99
CA ALA A 546 21.61 -15.74 19.68
C ALA A 546 21.61 -14.65 18.57
N PRO A 547 22.41 -14.81 17.52
CA PRO A 547 22.37 -13.89 16.39
C PRO A 547 20.97 -13.76 15.82
N LEU A 548 20.52 -12.53 15.54
CA LEU A 548 19.23 -12.30 14.92
C LEU A 548 19.29 -12.65 13.43
N THR A 549 18.46 -13.57 12.96
CA THR A 549 18.40 -13.94 11.55
C THR A 549 17.68 -12.85 10.77
N LEU A 550 18.42 -12.16 9.90
CA LEU A 550 17.87 -11.13 8.99
C LEU A 550 17.37 -11.72 7.68
N PHE A 551 18.00 -12.82 7.22
CA PHE A 551 17.62 -13.51 6.00
C PHE A 551 17.81 -15.02 6.12
N SER A 552 16.77 -15.75 5.69
CA SER A 552 16.78 -17.21 5.56
C SER A 552 16.07 -17.60 4.26
N PRO A 553 16.69 -18.36 3.36
CA PRO A 553 16.13 -18.65 2.03
C PRO A 553 14.73 -19.27 2.07
N ARG A 554 14.50 -20.23 2.95
CA ARG A 554 13.20 -20.93 3.05
C ARG A 554 12.06 -20.03 3.46
N GLY A 555 12.30 -19.09 4.39
CA GLY A 555 11.25 -18.21 4.92
C GLY A 555 11.07 -16.92 4.13
N ASP A 556 12.09 -16.47 3.40
CA ASP A 556 12.15 -15.11 2.90
C ASP A 556 12.14 -14.96 1.38
N ALA A 557 12.40 -16.05 0.64
CA ALA A 557 12.53 -15.94 -0.82
C ALA A 557 11.28 -15.36 -1.51
N ALA A 558 10.09 -15.69 -1.01
CA ALA A 558 8.84 -15.15 -1.54
C ALA A 558 8.61 -13.67 -1.20
N ARG A 559 9.34 -13.13 -0.21
CA ARG A 559 9.25 -11.73 0.25
C ARG A 559 10.28 -10.82 -0.41
N LEU A 560 11.20 -11.38 -1.21
CA LEU A 560 12.24 -10.61 -1.88
C LEU A 560 11.67 -9.79 -3.03
N ALA A 561 12.03 -8.51 -3.06
CA ALA A 561 11.82 -7.64 -4.22
C ALA A 561 13.15 -7.48 -4.99
N PHE A 562 13.05 -7.34 -6.32
CA PHE A 562 14.21 -7.26 -7.20
C PHE A 562 14.17 -6.02 -8.08
N THR A 563 15.34 -5.45 -8.39
CA THR A 563 15.45 -4.48 -9.48
C THR A 563 15.05 -5.12 -10.80
N ARG A 564 14.26 -4.40 -11.60
CA ARG A 564 13.97 -4.83 -12.97
C ARG A 564 15.23 -4.65 -13.80
N ILE A 565 15.63 -5.74 -14.43
CA ILE A 565 16.66 -5.72 -15.45
C ILE A 565 15.92 -5.66 -16.79
N GLY A 566 16.26 -4.68 -17.65
CA GLY A 566 15.61 -4.49 -18.94
C GLY A 566 15.52 -5.78 -19.77
N ASP A 567 14.99 -5.75 -20.93
CA ASP A 567 14.67 -6.80 -21.91
C ASP A 567 14.62 -8.27 -21.48
N ALA A 568 13.53 -8.92 -21.82
CA ALA A 568 13.15 -10.28 -21.37
C ALA A 568 14.20 -11.39 -21.61
N GLY A 569 15.22 -11.15 -22.46
CA GLY A 569 16.30 -12.10 -22.74
C GLY A 569 17.54 -11.97 -21.85
N ARG A 570 17.64 -10.92 -21.02
CA ARG A 570 18.84 -10.60 -20.21
C ARG A 570 18.51 -10.47 -18.74
N ARG A 571 17.71 -11.39 -18.20
CA ARG A 571 17.29 -11.38 -16.80
C ARG A 571 18.34 -12.01 -15.91
N GLY A 572 18.65 -11.38 -14.78
CA GLY A 572 19.28 -12.05 -13.66
C GLY A 572 18.43 -13.23 -13.20
N LEU A 573 19.10 -14.29 -12.79
CA LEU A 573 18.44 -15.48 -12.24
C LEU A 573 18.44 -15.38 -10.72
N PHE A 574 17.28 -15.67 -10.14
CA PHE A 574 17.19 -15.96 -8.72
C PHE A 574 16.38 -17.24 -8.52
N ARG A 575 16.81 -18.06 -7.61
CA ARG A 575 16.12 -19.32 -7.28
C ARG A 575 16.46 -19.80 -5.87
N LEU A 576 15.57 -20.58 -5.32
CA LEU A 576 15.87 -21.43 -4.16
C LEU A 576 16.59 -22.68 -4.65
N GLY A 577 17.57 -23.12 -3.87
CA GLY A 577 18.29 -24.36 -4.07
C GLY A 577 18.62 -25.00 -2.74
N VAL A 578 19.39 -26.07 -2.80
CA VAL A 578 19.97 -26.78 -1.65
C VAL A 578 21.47 -26.83 -1.83
N SER A 579 22.19 -26.44 -0.81
CA SER A 579 23.65 -26.51 -0.80
C SER A 579 24.12 -27.96 -0.90
N ALA A 580 24.90 -28.27 -1.90
CA ALA A 580 25.51 -29.60 -2.07
C ALA A 580 26.53 -29.93 -0.96
N VAL A 581 27.02 -28.90 -0.24
CA VAL A 581 28.01 -29.06 0.82
C VAL A 581 27.37 -29.25 2.19
N THR A 582 26.34 -28.43 2.49
CA THR A 582 25.73 -28.39 3.82
C THR A 582 24.34 -29.05 3.89
N GLY A 583 23.72 -29.33 2.74
CA GLY A 583 22.32 -29.78 2.67
C GLY A 583 21.29 -28.71 3.07
N GLN A 584 21.76 -27.48 3.36
CA GLN A 584 20.88 -26.40 3.79
C GLN A 584 20.25 -25.66 2.59
N PRO A 585 19.05 -25.10 2.76
CA PRO A 585 18.45 -24.22 1.77
C PRO A 585 19.38 -23.05 1.46
N LEU A 586 19.52 -22.73 0.18
CA LEU A 586 20.28 -21.58 -0.27
C LEU A 586 19.44 -20.68 -1.22
N PHE A 587 19.80 -19.42 -1.27
CA PHE A 587 19.32 -18.48 -2.23
C PHE A 587 20.41 -18.23 -3.26
N HIS A 588 20.10 -18.49 -4.53
CA HIS A 588 20.97 -18.30 -5.67
C HIS A 588 20.59 -17.02 -6.39
N LEU A 589 21.54 -16.11 -6.52
CA LEU A 589 21.42 -14.86 -7.27
C LEU A 589 22.51 -14.80 -8.32
N GLU A 590 22.14 -14.76 -9.59
CA GLU A 590 23.09 -14.79 -10.71
C GLU A 590 22.77 -13.72 -11.75
N LEU A 591 23.81 -13.07 -12.22
CA LEU A 591 23.78 -12.05 -13.25
C LEU A 591 24.63 -12.50 -14.45
N PRO A 592 24.04 -12.87 -15.58
CA PRO A 592 24.80 -13.20 -16.77
C PRO A 592 25.43 -11.94 -17.38
N VAL A 593 26.68 -12.04 -17.78
CA VAL A 593 27.40 -11.03 -18.58
C VAL A 593 27.69 -11.63 -19.93
N ASP A 594 27.17 -11.03 -21.00
CA ASP A 594 27.36 -11.55 -22.36
C ASP A 594 28.77 -11.24 -22.91
N SER A 595 29.07 -11.77 -24.10
CA SER A 595 30.36 -11.58 -24.76
C SER A 595 30.66 -10.12 -25.13
N SER A 596 29.65 -9.24 -25.18
CA SER A 596 29.82 -7.81 -25.38
C SER A 596 30.20 -7.07 -24.10
N GLY A 597 30.27 -7.77 -22.96
CA GLY A 597 30.47 -7.16 -21.66
C GLY A 597 29.23 -6.46 -21.09
N TRP A 598 28.09 -6.57 -21.77
CA TRP A 598 26.85 -5.98 -21.26
C TRP A 598 26.40 -6.67 -19.96
N SER A 599 26.12 -5.88 -18.98
CA SER A 599 25.46 -6.31 -17.74
C SER A 599 24.58 -5.16 -17.23
N PRO A 600 23.51 -5.46 -16.50
CA PRO A 600 22.76 -4.39 -15.83
C PRO A 600 23.66 -3.59 -14.89
N PRO A 601 23.40 -2.28 -14.75
CA PRO A 601 24.21 -1.40 -13.89
C PRO A 601 24.15 -1.81 -12.41
N ASP A 602 23.08 -2.47 -12.00
CA ASP A 602 22.89 -3.01 -10.66
C ASP A 602 21.84 -4.12 -10.67
N TYR A 603 22.06 -5.16 -9.88
CA TYR A 603 21.07 -6.18 -9.62
C TYR A 603 20.92 -6.38 -8.11
N THR A 604 19.87 -5.84 -7.57
CA THR A 604 19.61 -5.79 -6.13
C THR A 604 18.39 -6.65 -5.77
N ALA A 605 18.58 -7.51 -4.77
CA ALA A 605 17.50 -8.15 -4.02
C ALA A 605 17.30 -7.40 -2.70
N SER A 606 16.07 -7.10 -2.34
CA SER A 606 15.69 -6.32 -1.16
C SER A 606 14.67 -7.07 -0.32
N LEU A 607 14.85 -7.06 1.00
CA LEU A 607 13.94 -7.66 1.98
C LEU A 607 13.63 -6.67 3.08
N VAL A 608 12.35 -6.50 3.43
CA VAL A 608 11.93 -5.79 4.64
C VAL A 608 12.08 -6.71 5.85
N ILE A 609 12.76 -6.22 6.89
CA ILE A 609 13.11 -6.93 8.11
C ILE A 609 12.74 -6.18 9.39
N ALA A 610 11.95 -5.13 9.26
CA ALA A 610 11.52 -4.27 10.39
C ALA A 610 10.84 -5.08 11.51
N ASP A 611 10.08 -6.10 11.16
CA ASP A 611 9.43 -7.03 12.08
C ASP A 611 10.43 -7.76 12.99
N ARG A 612 11.56 -8.20 12.43
CA ARG A 612 12.64 -8.88 13.16
C ARG A 612 13.41 -7.94 14.06
N ILE A 613 13.73 -6.76 13.55
CA ILE A 613 14.42 -5.72 14.33
C ILE A 613 13.55 -5.28 15.50
N SER A 614 12.26 -5.03 15.28
CA SER A 614 11.34 -4.60 16.34
C SER A 614 11.15 -5.66 17.42
N ALA A 615 11.12 -6.94 17.06
CA ALA A 615 11.02 -8.06 18.01
C ALA A 615 12.21 -8.13 18.99
N ARG A 616 13.38 -7.60 18.59
CA ARG A 616 14.62 -7.58 19.40
C ARG A 616 15.29 -6.20 19.40
N ARG A 617 14.54 -5.14 19.41
CA ARG A 617 15.03 -3.76 19.25
C ARG A 617 16.19 -3.41 20.19
N ASP A 618 16.06 -3.71 21.47
CA ASP A 618 17.11 -3.40 22.47
C ASP A 618 18.41 -4.15 22.16
N ALA A 619 18.30 -5.41 21.78
CA ALA A 619 19.47 -6.22 21.39
C ALA A 619 20.05 -5.72 20.06
N ALA A 620 19.21 -5.37 19.10
CA ALA A 620 19.64 -4.83 17.80
C ALA A 620 20.51 -3.57 17.97
N GLY A 621 20.16 -2.66 18.87
CA GLY A 621 20.97 -1.48 19.19
C GLY A 621 22.37 -1.78 19.74
N THR A 622 22.61 -3.02 20.24
CA THR A 622 23.93 -3.46 20.74
C THR A 622 24.71 -4.28 19.71
N ALA A 623 24.16 -4.47 18.52
CA ALA A 623 24.78 -5.29 17.49
C ALA A 623 26.11 -4.66 16.98
N GLN A 624 27.09 -5.49 16.69
CA GLN A 624 28.41 -5.04 16.26
C GLN A 624 28.81 -5.48 14.86
N ALA A 625 28.24 -6.59 14.39
CA ALA A 625 28.62 -7.13 13.10
C ALA A 625 27.45 -7.80 12.38
N LEU A 626 27.48 -7.70 11.07
CA LEU A 626 26.70 -8.54 10.17
C LEU A 626 27.52 -9.80 9.83
N ARG A 627 26.89 -10.97 9.98
CA ARG A 627 27.49 -12.26 9.61
C ARG A 627 26.72 -12.84 8.43
N LEU A 628 27.44 -13.31 7.42
CA LEU A 628 26.87 -13.90 6.21
C LEU A 628 27.57 -15.24 5.95
N ARG A 629 26.79 -16.27 5.59
CA ARG A 629 27.33 -17.51 5.05
C ARG A 629 26.96 -17.59 3.58
N LEU A 630 28.00 -17.54 2.73
CA LEU A 630 27.80 -17.40 1.30
C LEU A 630 29.03 -17.89 0.51
N ARG A 631 28.85 -18.03 -0.81
CA ARG A 631 29.93 -18.18 -1.79
C ARG A 631 29.64 -17.40 -3.05
N GLY A 632 30.66 -17.06 -3.82
CA GLY A 632 30.55 -16.46 -5.14
C GLY A 632 30.40 -17.52 -6.23
N LEU A 633 29.77 -17.13 -7.32
CA LEU A 633 29.69 -17.89 -8.56
C LEU A 633 30.76 -17.38 -9.54
N GLY A 634 31.59 -18.30 -10.07
CA GLY A 634 32.62 -17.97 -11.05
C GLY A 634 33.81 -17.19 -10.50
N GLN A 635 34.01 -15.97 -10.93
CA GLN A 635 35.17 -15.13 -10.57
C GLN A 635 35.00 -14.49 -9.19
N ARG A 636 36.16 -14.09 -8.58
CA ARG A 636 36.15 -13.23 -7.39
C ARG A 636 35.37 -11.95 -7.68
N GLN A 637 34.45 -11.60 -6.79
CA GLN A 637 33.56 -10.46 -6.93
C GLN A 637 33.31 -9.76 -5.61
N ILE A 638 32.74 -8.57 -5.66
CA ILE A 638 32.29 -7.82 -4.51
C ILE A 638 30.76 -7.87 -4.45
N LEU A 639 30.25 -8.31 -3.32
CA LEU A 639 28.84 -8.19 -2.96
C LEU A 639 28.64 -6.91 -2.16
N HIS A 640 27.76 -6.03 -2.60
CA HIS A 640 27.37 -4.88 -1.80
C HIS A 640 26.19 -5.25 -0.91
N VAL A 641 26.38 -5.10 0.38
CA VAL A 641 25.30 -5.29 1.38
C VAL A 641 24.89 -3.93 1.90
N THR A 642 23.61 -3.61 1.75
CA THR A 642 23.05 -2.32 2.19
C THR A 642 22.02 -2.56 3.29
N LEU A 643 22.18 -1.86 4.40
CA LEU A 643 21.21 -1.76 5.48
C LEU A 643 20.54 -0.38 5.39
N MET A 644 19.21 -0.37 5.27
CA MET A 644 18.43 0.85 5.14
C MET A 644 17.61 1.06 6.40
N GLU A 645 17.74 2.23 7.00
CA GLU A 645 16.95 2.63 8.16
C GLU A 645 15.55 3.07 7.76
N ASP A 646 14.62 3.12 8.71
CA ASP A 646 13.23 3.50 8.51
C ASP A 646 13.03 4.96 8.05
N ASP A 647 14.02 5.83 8.27
CA ASP A 647 14.06 7.17 7.68
C ASP A 647 14.57 7.16 6.21
N GLY A 648 14.93 6.00 5.68
CA GLY A 648 15.43 5.78 4.33
C GLY A 648 16.93 6.02 4.17
N THR A 649 17.69 6.34 5.23
CA THR A 649 19.15 6.45 5.14
C THR A 649 19.75 5.07 4.89
N SER A 650 20.56 4.96 3.84
CA SER A 650 21.17 3.70 3.39
C SER A 650 22.63 3.65 3.77
N TRP A 651 23.06 2.53 4.32
CA TRP A 651 24.43 2.24 4.75
C TRP A 651 24.92 1.00 4.03
N THR A 652 26.04 1.08 3.30
CA THR A 652 26.53 0.01 2.44
C THR A 652 27.93 -0.41 2.84
N ALA A 653 28.16 -1.72 2.83
CA ALA A 653 29.48 -2.34 2.95
C ALA A 653 29.76 -3.19 1.71
N ALA A 654 31.04 -3.16 1.25
CA ALA A 654 31.55 -3.99 0.18
C ALA A 654 32.14 -5.28 0.77
N VAL A 655 31.62 -6.44 0.38
CA VAL A 655 32.02 -7.76 0.90
C VAL A 655 32.68 -8.56 -0.21
N PRO A 656 34.01 -8.79 -0.16
CA PRO A 656 34.69 -9.67 -1.11
C PRO A 656 34.18 -11.11 -0.99
N VAL A 657 33.84 -11.73 -2.12
CA VAL A 657 33.30 -13.08 -2.18
C VAL A 657 34.09 -13.89 -3.19
N ASP A 658 34.55 -15.05 -2.76
CA ASP A 658 35.25 -16.06 -3.56
C ASP A 658 34.37 -17.32 -3.73
N SER A 659 34.84 -18.27 -4.55
CA SER A 659 34.03 -19.45 -4.92
C SER A 659 33.89 -20.48 -3.79
N ALA A 660 34.69 -20.36 -2.72
CA ALA A 660 34.59 -21.27 -1.57
C ALA A 660 33.49 -20.82 -0.62
N TRP A 661 32.71 -21.77 -0.10
CA TRP A 661 31.79 -21.50 1.00
C TRP A 661 32.54 -20.99 2.24
N GLY A 662 32.06 -19.90 2.80
CA GLY A 662 32.66 -19.33 3.99
C GLY A 662 31.72 -18.39 4.73
N GLU A 663 32.02 -18.19 6.00
CA GLU A 663 31.40 -17.11 6.78
C GLU A 663 32.18 -15.82 6.57
N ARG A 664 31.46 -14.72 6.43
CA ARG A 664 32.01 -13.38 6.39
C ARG A 664 31.43 -12.59 7.55
N THR A 665 32.26 -11.95 8.31
CA THR A 665 31.87 -11.03 9.39
C THR A 665 32.21 -9.62 8.95
N VAL A 666 31.21 -8.76 8.89
CA VAL A 666 31.30 -7.37 8.48
C VAL A 666 30.97 -6.48 9.68
N PRO A 667 31.94 -5.77 10.26
CA PRO A 667 31.68 -4.86 11.38
C PRO A 667 30.67 -3.78 10.96
N LEU A 668 29.67 -3.51 11.80
CA LEU A 668 28.69 -2.45 11.47
C LEU A 668 29.35 -1.07 11.35
N ALA A 669 30.46 -0.85 12.07
CA ALA A 669 31.24 0.38 11.95
C ALA A 669 31.92 0.58 10.58
N SER A 670 32.02 -0.47 9.74
CA SER A 670 32.56 -0.38 8.38
C SER A 670 31.52 -0.01 7.33
N PHE A 671 30.25 0.07 7.71
CA PHE A 671 29.21 0.54 6.81
C PHE A 671 29.31 2.05 6.64
N ALA A 672 29.34 2.50 5.41
CA ALA A 672 29.35 3.91 5.05
C ALA A 672 28.03 4.28 4.36
N VAL A 673 27.68 5.56 4.38
CA VAL A 673 26.53 6.06 3.63
C VAL A 673 26.68 5.64 2.17
N GLY A 674 25.68 4.95 1.67
CA GLY A 674 25.71 4.33 0.35
C GLY A 674 24.40 4.52 -0.41
N ARG A 675 24.35 3.90 -1.58
CA ARG A 675 23.14 3.91 -2.43
C ARG A 675 22.27 2.72 -2.07
N GLY A 676 21.01 3.00 -1.80
CA GLY A 676 19.95 2.00 -1.68
C GLY A 676 18.83 2.25 -2.68
N VAL A 677 17.93 1.31 -2.85
CA VAL A 677 16.76 1.47 -3.72
C VAL A 677 15.50 1.13 -2.94
N LEU A 678 14.39 1.80 -3.26
CA LEU A 678 13.06 1.37 -2.84
C LEU A 678 12.46 0.51 -3.95
N LEU A 679 12.15 -0.74 -3.63
CA LEU A 679 11.58 -1.72 -4.54
C LEU A 679 10.18 -2.14 -4.05
N PRO A 680 9.26 -2.46 -4.97
CA PRO A 680 9.41 -2.51 -6.44
C PRO A 680 9.69 -1.14 -7.07
N GLN A 681 10.33 -1.20 -8.26
CA GLN A 681 10.58 0.02 -9.03
C GLN A 681 9.26 0.61 -9.50
N GLY A 682 9.05 1.91 -9.27
CA GLY A 682 7.82 2.60 -9.64
C GLY A 682 7.62 2.73 -11.15
N PHE A 683 6.42 3.17 -11.51
CA PHE A 683 6.02 3.44 -12.87
C PHE A 683 5.66 4.94 -13.03
N PRO A 684 6.09 5.59 -14.10
CA PRO A 684 6.87 5.09 -15.24
C PRO A 684 8.33 4.76 -14.87
N GLY A 685 8.89 3.72 -15.48
CA GLY A 685 10.19 3.13 -15.15
C GLY A 685 11.44 3.98 -15.42
N GLN A 686 11.27 5.24 -15.81
CA GLN A 686 12.34 6.20 -16.03
C GLN A 686 12.85 6.85 -14.74
N TRP A 687 12.25 6.56 -13.61
CA TRP A 687 12.55 7.18 -12.34
C TRP A 687 13.70 6.48 -11.65
N SER A 688 14.62 7.29 -11.14
CA SER A 688 15.68 6.77 -10.28
C SER A 688 15.11 6.55 -8.89
N TYR A 689 15.05 5.29 -8.45
CA TYR A 689 14.66 4.92 -7.10
C TYR A 689 15.84 4.82 -6.14
N TRP A 690 17.01 5.29 -6.58
CA TRP A 690 18.15 5.44 -5.69
C TRP A 690 17.82 6.49 -4.63
N VAL A 691 17.91 6.08 -3.38
CA VAL A 691 17.69 6.97 -2.24
C VAL A 691 19.03 7.42 -1.66
N GLY A 692 19.17 8.70 -1.47
CA GLY A 692 20.24 9.30 -0.67
C GLY A 692 19.93 9.27 0.83
N PRO A 693 20.75 9.78 1.72
CA PRO A 693 20.45 9.89 3.14
C PRO A 693 19.25 10.83 3.39
N ALA A 694 18.54 10.60 4.48
CA ALA A 694 17.53 11.53 4.95
C ALA A 694 18.16 12.89 5.31
N ALA A 695 17.35 13.95 5.36
CA ALA A 695 17.83 15.28 5.75
C ALA A 695 18.51 15.25 7.13
N GLY A 696 19.69 15.85 7.21
CA GLY A 696 20.50 15.86 8.43
C GLY A 696 21.26 14.56 8.72
N ARG A 697 21.15 13.54 7.85
CA ARG A 697 21.83 12.25 8.02
C ARG A 697 22.99 12.08 7.01
N GLY A 698 23.90 11.16 7.33
CA GLY A 698 25.04 10.82 6.46
C GLY A 698 26.21 11.78 6.52
N GLY A 699 26.21 12.73 7.43
CA GLY A 699 27.32 13.65 7.67
C GLY A 699 28.50 13.02 8.43
N SER A 700 29.57 13.82 8.64
CA SER A 700 30.74 13.38 9.40
C SER A 700 30.32 12.98 10.84
N GLY A 701 30.69 11.77 11.25
CA GLY A 701 30.36 11.22 12.56
C GLY A 701 29.01 10.53 12.68
N ASP A 702 28.15 10.60 11.66
CA ASP A 702 26.89 9.83 11.65
C ASP A 702 27.17 8.33 11.46
N ARG A 703 26.33 7.50 12.02
CA ARG A 703 26.48 6.04 12.02
C ARG A 703 25.14 5.34 11.79
N LEU A 704 25.24 4.11 11.28
CA LEU A 704 24.11 3.18 11.23
C LEU A 704 23.51 2.98 12.62
N ARG A 705 22.19 3.08 12.73
CA ARG A 705 21.39 2.77 13.91
C ARG A 705 20.74 1.38 13.73
N PRO A 706 21.35 0.31 14.28
CA PRO A 706 20.89 -1.06 14.02
C PRO A 706 19.45 -1.32 14.45
N GLU A 707 18.99 -0.63 15.51
CA GLU A 707 17.61 -0.71 16.03
C GLU A 707 16.56 -0.01 15.15
N ARG A 708 17.02 0.72 14.11
CA ARG A 708 16.20 1.43 13.13
C ARG A 708 16.25 0.78 11.75
N ILE A 709 16.94 -0.35 11.58
CA ILE A 709 17.02 -1.04 10.29
C ILE A 709 15.63 -1.54 9.89
N GLU A 710 15.18 -1.09 8.73
CA GLU A 710 13.93 -1.52 8.11
C GLU A 710 14.14 -2.55 7.00
N ARG A 711 15.24 -2.42 6.25
CA ARG A 711 15.50 -3.26 5.06
C ARG A 711 16.95 -3.72 4.99
N ILE A 712 17.14 -4.89 4.39
CA ILE A 712 18.43 -5.36 3.92
C ILE A 712 18.40 -5.55 2.42
N GLN A 713 19.48 -5.15 1.75
CA GLN A 713 19.65 -5.34 0.31
C GLN A 713 20.98 -6.02 0.03
N ILE A 714 20.98 -6.91 -0.95
CA ILE A 714 22.20 -7.49 -1.53
C ILE A 714 22.26 -7.13 -3.01
N SER A 715 23.37 -6.57 -3.45
CA SER A 715 23.53 -6.02 -4.79
C SER A 715 24.77 -6.53 -5.48
N LEU A 716 24.58 -6.96 -6.73
CA LEU A 716 25.68 -7.24 -7.67
C LEU A 716 25.87 -6.00 -8.53
N ARG A 717 26.77 -5.11 -8.12
CA ARG A 717 27.12 -3.86 -8.84
C ARG A 717 28.41 -4.04 -9.60
N PRO A 718 28.60 -3.40 -10.77
CA PRO A 718 29.90 -3.26 -11.37
C PRO A 718 30.80 -2.41 -10.46
N GLU A 719 32.07 -2.76 -10.39
CA GLU A 719 33.09 -1.90 -9.75
C GLU A 719 33.39 -0.73 -10.69
N GLU A 720 33.49 0.48 -10.15
CA GLU A 720 33.84 1.67 -10.95
C GLU A 720 35.20 1.48 -11.66
N GLY A 721 35.19 1.66 -12.98
CA GLY A 721 36.38 1.53 -13.80
C GLY A 721 36.83 0.09 -14.11
N ILE A 722 36.11 -0.94 -13.64
CA ILE A 722 36.43 -2.34 -13.93
C ILE A 722 35.32 -2.96 -14.80
N PRO A 723 35.55 -3.17 -16.10
CA PRO A 723 34.59 -3.84 -16.95
C PRO A 723 34.40 -5.29 -16.52
N ARG A 724 33.17 -5.74 -16.44
CA ARG A 724 32.87 -7.15 -16.23
C ARG A 724 33.30 -7.96 -17.45
N LYS A 725 33.99 -9.07 -17.21
CA LYS A 725 34.31 -10.04 -18.25
C LYS A 725 33.08 -10.91 -18.52
N ALA A 726 32.97 -11.45 -19.74
CA ALA A 726 31.93 -12.43 -20.05
C ALA A 726 31.95 -13.60 -19.07
N GLY A 727 30.81 -14.04 -18.65
CA GLY A 727 30.65 -15.12 -17.68
C GLY A 727 29.51 -14.87 -16.68
N SER A 728 29.44 -15.72 -15.65
CA SER A 728 28.44 -15.60 -14.59
C SER A 728 29.03 -14.86 -13.39
N TYR A 729 28.30 -13.88 -12.93
CA TYR A 729 28.51 -13.20 -11.64
C TYR A 729 27.34 -13.51 -10.73
N GLY A 730 27.63 -13.85 -9.49
CA GLY A 730 26.52 -14.16 -8.60
C GLY A 730 27.00 -14.64 -7.25
N VAL A 731 26.03 -14.89 -6.39
CA VAL A 731 26.25 -15.40 -5.05
C VAL A 731 25.21 -16.46 -4.69
N GLU A 732 25.63 -17.40 -3.87
CA GLU A 732 24.74 -18.27 -3.13
C GLU A 732 24.84 -17.92 -1.65
N VAL A 733 23.68 -17.75 -1.02
CA VAL A 733 23.56 -17.31 0.37
C VAL A 733 22.73 -18.33 1.16
N GLU A 734 23.30 -18.86 2.24
CA GLU A 734 22.57 -19.75 3.18
C GLU A 734 21.85 -18.96 4.26
N TRP A 735 22.45 -17.89 4.78
CA TRP A 735 21.83 -17.01 5.78
C TRP A 735 22.58 -15.70 5.94
N ILE A 736 21.87 -14.70 6.48
CA ILE A 736 22.42 -13.44 6.96
C ILE A 736 21.90 -13.17 8.36
N ARG A 737 22.79 -12.85 9.31
CA ARG A 737 22.50 -12.67 10.72
C ARG A 737 23.16 -11.43 11.29
N LEU A 738 22.47 -10.78 12.22
CA LEU A 738 23.03 -9.70 13.03
C LEU A 738 23.63 -10.29 14.29
N GLY A 739 24.93 -10.09 14.50
CA GLY A 739 25.68 -10.63 15.63
C GLY A 739 25.81 -9.62 16.77
N PHE A 740 25.68 -10.12 17.98
CA PHE A 740 25.86 -9.35 19.22
C PHE A 740 27.22 -9.65 19.83
N SER A 741 27.77 -8.70 20.61
CA SER A 741 29.01 -8.91 21.33
C SER A 741 28.91 -10.13 22.26
N SER A 742 29.98 -10.93 22.28
CA SER A 742 30.26 -11.74 23.49
C SER A 742 30.60 -10.79 24.64
N PRO A 743 30.22 -11.13 25.88
CA PRO A 743 30.53 -10.30 27.03
C PRO A 743 32.05 -10.18 27.22
#